data_3b4714c86d7b160de8639de808d156ab
#
_entry.id   3b4714c86d7b160de8639de808d156ab
#
_cell.length_a   1.000
_cell.length_b   1.000
_cell.length_c   1.000
_cell.angle_alpha   90.00
_cell.angle_beta   90.00
_cell.angle_gamma   90.00
#
_symmetry.space_group_name_H-M   'P 1'
#
loop_
_entity.id
_entity.type
_entity.pdbx_description
1 polymer ?
#
loop_
_entity_poly.entity_id
_entity_poly.type
_entity_poly.pdbx_seq_one_letter_code
_entity_poly.pdbx_strand_id
1 'polypeptide(L)'
;MAFAALLLLGLLGGALAQTPLHGLLLSAALLFSLWWLRRRHRWSAVRLGLALLLALSAAVRGALGSRPAPGALDPVHAITERQQSGRQQSEAERSLVGRWIQDAPVRAGRCQGLLAVQSLDGRRALGLTQISVAPCAKPLRVGGWVAVRGVLQRPTPAPHPLLQGAAERLASQGSWSQLRASELQPLRQEWTPLADLRRRIASQLQRSAGPGPGGLMAALVLGGAQVELAADLREAFRAAGLSHALAASGFHLSVLLGSTMTLARRWPAPLRLAAGGVAMALFLALAGAQASVVRAVLMGAAALLIRERGGRSRPLQVLLITLVLMLGVHPAWAHGIGFQLSAAATAGLIVLAGPIERRLAGRMPQRLAALLSVPLAASLATLPLQLLHFGVVPSYGVLANALAAPLLTPLTLGAMAMAVLAVFCAPLLPWAALLLVPLAQLLMLLVQAVSALPWAQLPLGQLSPWLLALLLMGFGLWGRWRWVSLLTLLLGFGLRWLELQRDQLLLVHQEERQWLLSRHQGRGALVSLKADPISCRQARRLATGLGVARFDWVLLLDPGPAQEPACWSALSASVVPHGRLLPGRRLQSPGLTVQALAADSRGLRLQVGQARWVLLPDRQAWWSWTRQPKEPVRGVWLGFAPSRRERRQLEASAARGDWWPQAGSGSGWHQS
;
A
#
# COMPACT_ATOMS: atom_id res chain seq x y z
N MET A 1 17.49 22.41 14.46
CA MET A 1 17.47 21.47 13.31
C MET A 1 18.32 20.22 13.55
N ALA A 2 19.61 20.33 13.79
CA ALA A 2 20.50 19.17 13.95
C ALA A 2 20.07 18.21 15.08
N PHE A 3 19.65 18.74 16.24
CA PHE A 3 19.15 17.94 17.34
C PHE A 3 17.85 17.16 17.00
N ALA A 4 16.87 17.82 16.37
CA ALA A 4 15.66 17.16 15.92
C ALA A 4 15.92 16.09 14.84
N ALA A 5 16.91 16.33 13.96
CA ALA A 5 17.34 15.34 12.98
C ALA A 5 17.99 14.11 13.63
N LEU A 6 18.81 14.30 14.67
CA LEU A 6 19.41 13.20 15.43
C LEU A 6 18.36 12.35 16.16
N LEU A 7 17.37 12.98 16.81
CA LEU A 7 16.28 12.28 17.45
C LEU A 7 15.43 11.50 16.43
N LEU A 8 15.17 12.10 15.27
CA LEU A 8 14.44 11.45 14.19
C LEU A 8 15.22 10.24 13.65
N LEU A 9 16.54 10.38 13.45
CA LEU A 9 17.40 9.26 13.05
C LEU A 9 17.39 8.13 14.10
N GLY A 10 17.43 8.49 15.40
CA GLY A 10 17.30 7.51 16.47
C GLY A 10 15.96 6.76 16.40
N LEU A 11 14.85 7.47 16.37
CA LEU A 11 13.50 6.88 16.31
C LEU A 11 13.29 6.01 15.06
N LEU A 12 13.63 6.52 13.88
CA LEU A 12 13.49 5.78 12.62
C LEU A 12 14.44 4.58 12.58
N GLY A 13 15.69 4.76 12.97
CA GLY A 13 16.66 3.69 12.96
C GLY A 13 16.29 2.58 13.93
N GLY A 14 15.84 2.93 15.15
CA GLY A 14 15.34 1.93 16.11
C GLY A 14 14.09 1.21 15.59
N ALA A 15 13.14 1.93 15.02
CA ALA A 15 11.91 1.36 14.46
C ALA A 15 12.18 0.42 13.27
N LEU A 16 13.10 0.79 12.38
CA LEU A 16 13.40 0.06 11.15
C LEU A 16 14.50 -1.01 11.32
N ALA A 17 15.21 -1.03 12.45
CA ALA A 17 16.28 -1.99 12.73
C ALA A 17 15.71 -3.41 12.90
N GLN A 18 15.80 -4.21 11.85
CA GLN A 18 15.33 -5.61 11.85
C GLN A 18 16.47 -6.63 11.95
N THR A 19 17.70 -6.22 11.67
CA THR A 19 18.90 -7.07 11.67
C THR A 19 20.06 -6.36 12.38
N PRO A 20 21.09 -7.10 12.83
CA PRO A 20 22.32 -6.50 13.40
C PRO A 20 22.98 -5.51 12.46
N LEU A 21 22.92 -5.73 11.15
CA LEU A 21 23.44 -4.83 10.14
C LEU A 21 22.75 -3.45 10.16
N HIS A 22 21.42 -3.43 10.31
CA HIS A 22 20.69 -2.17 10.46
C HIS A 22 21.12 -1.41 11.73
N GLY A 23 21.37 -2.13 12.83
CA GLY A 23 21.92 -1.54 14.06
C GLY A 23 23.30 -0.91 13.86
N LEU A 24 24.18 -1.59 13.12
CA LEU A 24 25.51 -1.07 12.77
C LEU A 24 25.43 0.17 11.89
N LEU A 25 24.59 0.16 10.86
CA LEU A 25 24.36 1.31 9.98
C LEU A 25 23.80 2.52 10.74
N LEU A 26 22.86 2.28 11.66
CA LEU A 26 22.32 3.32 12.53
C LEU A 26 23.43 3.91 13.42
N SER A 27 24.24 3.05 14.05
CA SER A 27 25.35 3.50 14.91
C SER A 27 26.35 4.32 14.12
N ALA A 28 26.71 3.89 12.91
CA ALA A 28 27.60 4.63 12.01
C ALA A 28 27.00 6.00 11.61
N ALA A 29 25.71 6.04 11.27
CA ALA A 29 25.01 7.29 10.93
C ALA A 29 24.95 8.26 12.11
N LEU A 30 24.69 7.78 13.32
CA LEU A 30 24.69 8.58 14.55
C LEU A 30 26.09 9.11 14.87
N LEU A 31 27.13 8.27 14.82
CA LEU A 31 28.53 8.67 15.06
C LEU A 31 28.97 9.70 14.02
N PHE A 32 28.68 9.50 12.74
CA PHE A 32 28.98 10.46 11.69
C PHE A 32 28.25 11.79 11.90
N SER A 33 26.99 11.76 12.29
CA SER A 33 26.19 12.96 12.58
C SER A 33 26.76 13.73 13.78
N LEU A 34 27.21 13.03 14.83
CA LEU A 34 27.83 13.62 16.01
C LEU A 34 29.21 14.22 15.67
N TRP A 35 30.05 13.50 14.91
CA TRP A 35 31.31 14.00 14.42
C TRP A 35 31.15 15.27 13.58
N TRP A 36 30.17 15.26 12.64
CA TRP A 36 29.83 16.40 11.79
C TRP A 36 29.34 17.61 12.61
N LEU A 37 28.50 17.42 13.62
CA LEU A 37 28.02 18.46 14.53
C LEU A 37 29.17 19.06 15.36
N ARG A 38 30.08 18.22 15.86
CA ARG A 38 31.26 18.68 16.57
C ARG A 38 32.12 19.59 15.68
N ARG A 39 32.34 19.16 14.44
CA ARG A 39 33.22 19.86 13.50
C ARG A 39 32.60 21.16 12.96
N ARG A 40 31.31 21.18 12.69
CA ARG A 40 30.64 22.33 12.06
C ARG A 40 30.05 23.34 13.05
N HIS A 41 29.56 22.90 14.19
CA HIS A 41 28.85 23.72 15.16
C HIS A 41 29.60 23.92 16.49
N ARG A 42 30.82 23.42 16.64
CA ARG A 42 31.65 23.53 17.87
C ARG A 42 30.90 23.14 19.15
N TRP A 43 30.11 22.10 19.12
CA TRP A 43 29.37 21.63 20.27
C TRP A 43 30.30 21.14 21.36
N SER A 44 30.01 21.49 22.63
CA SER A 44 30.76 20.98 23.78
C SER A 44 30.53 19.46 23.94
N ALA A 45 31.49 18.78 24.57
CA ALA A 45 31.40 17.34 24.84
C ALA A 45 30.10 16.96 25.60
N VAL A 46 29.65 17.80 26.53
CA VAL A 46 28.41 17.62 27.30
C VAL A 46 27.18 17.65 26.39
N ARG A 47 27.10 18.62 25.46
CA ARG A 47 25.96 18.70 24.50
C ARG A 47 25.94 17.51 23.55
N LEU A 48 27.11 17.04 23.13
CA LEU A 48 27.23 15.85 22.27
C LEU A 48 26.82 14.58 23.03
N GLY A 49 27.27 14.43 24.28
CA GLY A 49 26.90 13.30 25.14
C GLY A 49 25.38 13.24 25.40
N LEU A 50 24.77 14.40 25.73
CA LEU A 50 23.33 14.50 25.92
C LEU A 50 22.56 14.19 24.62
N ALA A 51 23.01 14.71 23.48
CA ALA A 51 22.39 14.42 22.19
C ALA A 51 22.48 12.95 21.81
N LEU A 52 23.60 12.28 22.09
CA LEU A 52 23.78 10.84 21.89
C LEU A 52 22.84 10.04 22.78
N LEU A 53 22.79 10.35 24.07
CA LEU A 53 21.94 9.66 25.04
C LEU A 53 20.46 9.77 24.64
N LEU A 54 20.02 10.96 24.24
CA LEU A 54 18.66 11.17 23.75
C LEU A 54 18.39 10.47 22.42
N ALA A 55 19.36 10.41 21.50
CA ALA A 55 19.21 9.67 20.24
C ALA A 55 19.16 8.15 20.47
N LEU A 56 19.95 7.62 21.41
CA LEU A 56 19.91 6.22 21.81
C LEU A 56 18.58 5.85 22.51
N SER A 57 18.12 6.71 23.43
CA SER A 57 16.82 6.50 24.07
C SER A 57 15.67 6.53 23.05
N ALA A 58 15.76 7.42 22.05
CA ALA A 58 14.83 7.47 20.93
C ALA A 58 14.91 6.19 20.07
N ALA A 59 16.11 5.63 19.84
CA ALA A 59 16.27 4.37 19.12
C ALA A 59 15.66 3.19 19.89
N VAL A 60 15.87 3.11 21.20
CA VAL A 60 15.22 2.11 22.06
C VAL A 60 13.71 2.26 22.03
N ARG A 61 13.19 3.47 22.15
CA ARG A 61 11.75 3.75 22.03
C ARG A 61 11.19 3.33 20.67
N GLY A 62 11.92 3.62 19.59
CA GLY A 62 11.56 3.22 18.23
C GLY A 62 11.50 1.69 18.11
N ALA A 63 12.52 0.98 18.59
CA ALA A 63 12.60 -0.48 18.52
C ALA A 63 11.50 -1.17 19.33
N LEU A 64 11.26 -0.74 20.57
CA LEU A 64 10.24 -1.34 21.45
C LEU A 64 8.81 -1.05 20.98
N GLY A 65 8.55 0.14 20.42
CA GLY A 65 7.21 0.56 20.05
C GLY A 65 6.80 0.31 18.60
N SER A 66 7.75 -0.09 17.74
CA SER A 66 7.49 -0.27 16.30
C SER A 66 6.86 -1.61 15.93
N ARG A 67 6.99 -2.60 16.79
CA ARG A 67 6.43 -3.95 16.61
C ARG A 67 5.25 -4.12 17.57
N PRO A 68 4.04 -3.75 17.13
CA PRO A 68 2.88 -4.05 17.93
C PRO A 68 2.80 -5.57 18.12
N ALA A 69 2.58 -6.02 19.33
CA ALA A 69 2.38 -7.41 19.69
C ALA A 69 0.97 -7.59 20.29
N PRO A 70 0.39 -8.79 20.17
CA PRO A 70 -0.91 -9.06 20.80
C PRO A 70 -0.78 -8.92 22.32
N GLY A 71 -1.77 -8.25 22.93
CA GLY A 71 -1.87 -8.15 24.37
C GLY A 71 -2.15 -9.51 25.02
N ALA A 72 -1.92 -9.65 26.34
CA ALA A 72 -2.10 -10.91 27.05
C ALA A 72 -3.53 -11.48 26.95
N LEU A 73 -4.54 -10.63 26.76
CA LEU A 73 -5.95 -11.01 26.64
C LEU A 73 -6.44 -11.04 25.18
N ASP A 74 -5.52 -10.98 24.20
CA ASP A 74 -5.91 -10.98 22.79
C ASP A 74 -6.50 -12.34 22.37
N PRO A 75 -7.58 -12.37 21.61
CA PRO A 75 -8.19 -13.60 21.11
C PRO A 75 -7.24 -14.55 20.37
N VAL A 76 -6.14 -14.04 19.82
CA VAL A 76 -5.14 -14.85 19.12
C VAL A 76 -4.52 -15.95 20.00
N HIS A 77 -4.43 -15.74 21.32
CA HIS A 77 -3.89 -16.73 22.27
C HIS A 77 -4.81 -17.94 22.48
N ALA A 78 -6.09 -17.82 22.12
CA ALA A 78 -7.02 -18.95 22.15
C ALA A 78 -6.91 -19.87 20.92
N ILE A 79 -6.08 -19.50 19.93
CA ILE A 79 -5.86 -20.30 18.73
C ILE A 79 -4.76 -21.32 19.02
N THR A 80 -5.12 -22.59 19.12
CA THR A 80 -4.19 -23.69 19.42
C THR A 80 -3.29 -23.98 18.20
N GLU A 81 -2.01 -24.29 18.41
CA GLU A 81 -1.05 -24.59 17.32
C GLU A 81 -1.47 -25.77 16.44
N ARG A 82 -2.27 -26.70 16.95
CA ARG A 82 -2.83 -27.84 16.20
C ARG A 82 -3.79 -27.42 15.08
N GLN A 83 -4.39 -26.23 15.17
CA GLN A 83 -5.22 -25.65 14.10
C GLN A 83 -4.39 -25.14 12.92
N GLN A 84 -3.07 -24.99 13.07
CA GLN A 84 -2.17 -24.47 12.02
C GLN A 84 -1.73 -25.55 11.01
N SER A 85 -1.82 -26.83 11.36
CA SER A 85 -1.25 -27.93 10.56
C SER A 85 -2.15 -28.47 9.45
N GLY A 86 -3.27 -27.78 9.11
CA GLY A 86 -4.09 -28.11 7.93
C GLY A 86 -4.79 -29.48 7.94
N ARG A 87 -4.70 -30.24 9.03
CA ARG A 87 -5.50 -31.46 9.19
C ARG A 87 -6.90 -31.06 9.62
N GLN A 88 -7.87 -31.43 8.82
CA GLN A 88 -9.31 -31.34 9.08
C GLN A 88 -9.69 -32.09 10.38
N GLN A 89 -9.43 -31.46 11.52
CA GLN A 89 -10.14 -31.79 12.74
C GLN A 89 -11.08 -30.62 13.01
N SER A 90 -12.33 -30.94 13.30
CA SER A 90 -13.43 -30.07 13.69
C SER A 90 -12.93 -28.73 14.23
N GLU A 91 -12.94 -27.70 13.39
CA GLU A 91 -12.59 -26.33 13.79
C GLU A 91 -13.63 -25.92 14.84
N ALA A 92 -13.24 -25.95 16.11
CA ALA A 92 -14.16 -25.60 17.19
C ALA A 92 -14.65 -24.18 16.98
N GLU A 93 -15.96 -24.01 16.82
CA GLU A 93 -16.58 -22.70 16.77
C GLU A 93 -16.37 -21.98 18.09
N ARG A 94 -16.03 -20.71 18.01
CA ARG A 94 -15.83 -19.81 19.14
C ARG A 94 -16.91 -18.76 19.16
N SER A 95 -17.30 -18.31 20.34
CA SER A 95 -18.26 -17.24 20.53
C SER A 95 -17.53 -15.97 20.95
N LEU A 96 -17.64 -14.92 20.16
CA LEU A 96 -17.08 -13.59 20.43
C LEU A 96 -18.19 -12.59 20.66
N VAL A 97 -18.07 -11.76 21.71
CA VAL A 97 -18.90 -10.59 21.91
C VAL A 97 -18.03 -9.34 21.81
N GLY A 98 -18.47 -8.36 21.03
CA GLY A 98 -17.71 -7.15 20.84
C GLY A 98 -18.46 -6.07 20.07
N ARG A 99 -17.75 -4.96 19.83
CA ARG A 99 -18.27 -3.76 19.18
C ARG A 99 -17.55 -3.50 17.85
N TRP A 100 -18.30 -3.18 16.81
CA TRP A 100 -17.74 -2.73 15.53
C TRP A 100 -17.04 -1.38 15.69
N ILE A 101 -15.79 -1.31 15.24
CA ILE A 101 -14.99 -0.06 15.30
C ILE A 101 -14.93 0.66 13.95
N GLN A 102 -15.40 0.03 12.87
CA GLN A 102 -15.53 0.61 11.55
C GLN A 102 -16.76 0.08 10.85
N ASP A 103 -17.29 0.84 9.89
CA ASP A 103 -18.40 0.36 9.06
C ASP A 103 -17.92 -0.79 8.15
N ALA A 104 -18.73 -1.84 8.04
CA ALA A 104 -18.48 -2.98 7.16
C ALA A 104 -19.57 -3.03 6.07
N PRO A 105 -19.29 -2.45 4.88
CA PRO A 105 -20.22 -2.45 3.78
C PRO A 105 -20.40 -3.86 3.20
N VAL A 106 -21.54 -4.09 2.55
CA VAL A 106 -21.81 -5.34 1.81
C VAL A 106 -21.02 -5.32 0.50
N ARG A 107 -20.13 -6.28 0.32
CA ARG A 107 -19.36 -6.47 -0.93
C ARG A 107 -19.49 -7.91 -1.41
N ALA A 108 -20.06 -8.11 -2.56
CA ALA A 108 -20.31 -9.45 -3.11
C ALA A 108 -20.98 -10.39 -2.09
N GLY A 109 -22.02 -9.91 -1.38
CA GLY A 109 -22.75 -10.68 -0.39
C GLY A 109 -21.99 -10.96 0.92
N ARG A 110 -20.86 -10.30 1.15
CA ARG A 110 -20.02 -10.44 2.36
C ARG A 110 -19.82 -9.10 3.05
N CYS A 111 -19.78 -9.11 4.37
CA CYS A 111 -19.38 -7.99 5.19
C CYS A 111 -18.06 -8.34 5.91
N GLN A 112 -17.12 -7.40 5.91
CA GLN A 112 -15.84 -7.59 6.57
C GLN A 112 -15.45 -6.32 7.31
N GLY A 113 -15.14 -6.44 8.60
CA GLY A 113 -14.74 -5.31 9.42
C GLY A 113 -13.97 -5.73 10.66
N LEU A 114 -13.55 -4.77 11.46
CA LEU A 114 -12.85 -4.99 12.73
C LEU A 114 -13.81 -4.87 13.91
N LEU A 115 -13.75 -5.86 14.79
CA LEU A 115 -14.50 -5.94 16.02
C LEU A 115 -13.53 -5.72 17.21
N ALA A 116 -13.85 -4.77 18.08
CA ALA A 116 -13.22 -4.66 19.40
C ALA A 116 -13.87 -5.70 20.32
N VAL A 117 -13.12 -6.75 20.63
CA VAL A 117 -13.59 -7.90 21.39
C VAL A 117 -13.62 -7.54 22.88
N GLN A 118 -14.70 -7.91 23.56
CA GLN A 118 -14.85 -7.78 25.01
C GLN A 118 -14.84 -9.14 25.71
N SER A 119 -15.40 -10.16 25.07
CA SER A 119 -15.36 -11.53 25.61
C SER A 119 -15.19 -12.57 24.50
N LEU A 120 -14.56 -13.69 24.87
CA LEU A 120 -14.38 -14.90 24.08
C LEU A 120 -14.85 -16.09 24.94
N ASP A 121 -15.84 -16.83 24.43
CA ASP A 121 -16.46 -17.98 25.12
C ASP A 121 -16.87 -17.64 26.57
N GLY A 122 -17.43 -16.47 26.79
CA GLY A 122 -17.85 -15.96 28.10
C GLY A 122 -16.73 -15.43 29.01
N ARG A 123 -15.46 -15.58 28.63
CA ARG A 123 -14.31 -15.06 29.39
C ARG A 123 -13.89 -13.69 28.85
N ARG A 124 -13.36 -12.84 29.72
CA ARG A 124 -12.85 -11.52 29.32
C ARG A 124 -11.71 -11.66 28.31
N ALA A 125 -11.86 -11.00 27.17
CA ALA A 125 -10.85 -10.90 26.13
C ALA A 125 -10.76 -9.46 25.64
N LEU A 126 -9.56 -8.96 25.32
CA LEU A 126 -9.33 -7.58 24.89
C LEU A 126 -8.41 -7.59 23.66
N GLY A 127 -8.91 -7.15 22.53
CA GLY A 127 -8.14 -7.07 21.29
C GLY A 127 -9.04 -6.71 20.11
N LEU A 128 -8.43 -6.64 18.93
CA LEU A 128 -9.14 -6.43 17.68
C LEU A 128 -9.14 -7.74 16.88
N THR A 129 -10.31 -8.17 16.43
CA THR A 129 -10.45 -9.33 15.55
C THR A 129 -11.15 -8.92 14.26
N GLN A 130 -10.59 -9.32 13.11
CA GLN A 130 -11.27 -9.13 11.84
C GLN A 130 -12.40 -10.17 11.72
N ILE A 131 -13.62 -9.72 11.55
CA ILE A 131 -14.79 -10.58 11.34
C ILE A 131 -15.17 -10.55 9.86
N SER A 132 -15.42 -11.73 9.28
CA SER A 132 -15.98 -11.89 7.95
C SER A 132 -17.29 -12.67 8.04
N VAL A 133 -18.37 -12.05 7.60
CA VAL A 133 -19.74 -12.60 7.62
C VAL A 133 -20.19 -12.88 6.20
N ALA A 134 -20.66 -14.08 5.92
CA ALA A 134 -21.26 -14.47 4.64
C ALA A 134 -22.34 -15.54 4.87
N PRO A 135 -23.56 -15.34 4.36
CA PRO A 135 -24.07 -14.20 3.62
C PRO A 135 -24.28 -12.96 4.49
N CYS A 136 -24.15 -11.76 3.93
CA CYS A 136 -24.41 -10.51 4.62
C CYS A 136 -25.40 -9.66 3.79
N ALA A 137 -26.62 -9.48 4.31
CA ALA A 137 -27.68 -8.74 3.62
C ALA A 137 -27.67 -7.23 3.88
N LYS A 138 -27.17 -6.79 5.04
CA LYS A 138 -27.18 -5.39 5.45
C LYS A 138 -25.80 -4.97 5.94
N PRO A 139 -25.37 -3.72 5.64
CA PRO A 139 -24.08 -3.22 6.13
C PRO A 139 -24.09 -3.13 7.66
N LEU A 140 -22.96 -3.55 8.26
CA LEU A 140 -22.75 -3.46 9.70
C LEU A 140 -22.16 -2.10 10.03
N ARG A 141 -22.69 -1.46 11.06
CA ARG A 141 -22.33 -0.07 11.41
C ARG A 141 -21.41 -0.01 12.62
N VAL A 142 -20.49 0.95 12.62
CA VAL A 142 -19.68 1.25 13.79
C VAL A 142 -20.55 1.49 15.02
N GLY A 143 -20.08 1.06 16.21
CA GLY A 143 -20.84 1.15 17.45
C GLY A 143 -21.86 0.02 17.65
N GLY A 144 -22.11 -0.82 16.64
CA GLY A 144 -22.96 -2.01 16.80
C GLY A 144 -22.30 -3.06 17.68
N TRP A 145 -22.95 -3.48 18.74
CA TRP A 145 -22.56 -4.61 19.56
C TRP A 145 -23.15 -5.89 18.97
N VAL A 146 -22.34 -6.90 18.88
CA VAL A 146 -22.75 -8.18 18.29
C VAL A 146 -22.18 -9.35 19.09
N ALA A 147 -22.94 -10.45 19.10
CA ALA A 147 -22.44 -11.76 19.42
C ALA A 147 -22.21 -12.51 18.10
N VAL A 148 -21.02 -13.05 17.91
CA VAL A 148 -20.60 -13.71 16.69
C VAL A 148 -20.07 -15.09 17.01
N ARG A 149 -20.62 -16.12 16.36
CA ARG A 149 -20.08 -17.48 16.40
C ARG A 149 -19.36 -17.77 15.09
N GLY A 150 -18.28 -18.53 15.16
CA GLY A 150 -17.55 -18.93 13.98
C GLY A 150 -16.15 -19.45 14.29
N VAL A 151 -15.41 -19.71 13.24
CA VAL A 151 -14.06 -20.25 13.31
C VAL A 151 -13.03 -19.14 13.48
N LEU A 152 -12.34 -19.15 14.61
CA LEU A 152 -11.27 -18.22 14.92
C LEU A 152 -9.93 -18.78 14.41
N GLN A 153 -9.22 -17.98 13.60
CA GLN A 153 -7.94 -18.41 12.99
C GLN A 153 -6.93 -17.26 12.94
N ARG A 154 -5.65 -17.60 12.82
CA ARG A 154 -4.61 -16.61 12.57
C ARG A 154 -4.68 -16.12 11.14
N PRO A 155 -4.50 -14.81 10.90
CA PRO A 155 -4.42 -14.29 9.54
C PRO A 155 -3.23 -14.89 8.80
N THR A 156 -3.43 -15.22 7.52
CA THR A 156 -2.37 -15.79 6.69
C THR A 156 -1.30 -14.73 6.39
N PRO A 157 0.00 -15.06 6.57
CA PRO A 157 1.09 -14.18 6.17
C PRO A 157 1.15 -14.01 4.65
N ALA A 158 1.89 -13.00 4.20
CA ALA A 158 2.15 -12.83 2.78
C ALA A 158 2.89 -14.05 2.22
N PRO A 159 2.41 -14.66 1.13
CA PRO A 159 3.11 -15.79 0.51
C PRO A 159 4.43 -15.37 -0.14
N HIS A 160 4.62 -14.09 -0.45
CA HIS A 160 5.83 -13.53 -1.06
C HIS A 160 6.01 -12.06 -0.63
N PRO A 161 7.26 -11.55 -0.49
CA PRO A 161 7.52 -10.15 -0.10
C PRO A 161 6.88 -9.09 -1.00
N LEU A 162 6.65 -9.38 -2.28
CA LEU A 162 5.96 -8.49 -3.21
C LEU A 162 4.44 -8.40 -2.95
N LEU A 163 3.90 -9.28 -2.12
CA LEU A 163 2.48 -9.33 -1.78
C LEU A 163 2.26 -8.85 -0.33
N GLN A 164 1.11 -8.28 -0.07
CA GLN A 164 0.69 -7.99 1.29
C GLN A 164 -0.24 -9.09 1.78
N GLY A 165 0.16 -9.76 2.85
CA GLY A 165 -0.66 -10.74 3.54
C GLY A 165 -1.77 -10.12 4.37
N ALA A 166 -2.72 -10.95 4.80
CA ALA A 166 -3.71 -10.54 5.77
C ALA A 166 -3.07 -10.24 7.13
N ALA A 167 -2.05 -11.02 7.52
CA ALA A 167 -1.35 -10.88 8.78
C ALA A 167 -0.68 -9.51 8.94
N GLU A 168 0.11 -9.08 7.95
CA GLU A 168 0.82 -7.80 8.01
C GLU A 168 -0.14 -6.62 7.99
N ARG A 169 -1.18 -6.70 7.16
CA ARG A 169 -2.22 -5.68 7.08
C ARG A 169 -2.98 -5.54 8.39
N LEU A 170 -3.40 -6.65 9.00
CA LEU A 170 -4.14 -6.66 10.26
C LEU A 170 -3.28 -6.27 11.44
N ALA A 171 -2.03 -6.73 11.50
CA ALA A 171 -1.07 -6.34 12.52
C ALA A 171 -0.86 -4.82 12.54
N SER A 172 -0.80 -4.16 11.36
CA SER A 172 -0.71 -2.71 11.29
C SER A 172 -1.95 -1.97 11.84
N GLN A 173 -3.08 -2.67 11.94
CA GLN A 173 -4.32 -2.18 12.52
C GLN A 173 -4.52 -2.63 13.99
N GLY A 174 -3.54 -3.36 14.55
CA GLY A 174 -3.59 -3.91 15.90
C GLY A 174 -4.47 -5.16 16.05
N SER A 175 -4.75 -5.87 14.94
CA SER A 175 -5.53 -7.12 14.93
C SER A 175 -4.64 -8.30 14.58
N TRP A 176 -4.70 -9.36 15.38
CA TRP A 176 -3.85 -10.55 15.26
C TRP A 176 -4.64 -11.82 14.96
N SER A 177 -5.95 -11.69 14.92
CA SER A 177 -6.87 -12.79 14.68
C SER A 177 -7.94 -12.41 13.66
N GLN A 178 -8.48 -13.42 12.98
CA GLN A 178 -9.65 -13.29 12.11
C GLN A 178 -10.65 -14.39 12.44
N LEU A 179 -11.94 -14.07 12.35
CA LEU A 179 -13.02 -15.01 12.57
C LEU A 179 -13.92 -15.05 11.33
N ARG A 180 -14.14 -16.26 10.83
CA ARG A 180 -15.18 -16.52 9.80
C ARG A 180 -16.47 -16.84 10.53
N ALA A 181 -17.40 -15.90 10.47
CA ALA A 181 -18.66 -16.02 11.18
C ALA A 181 -19.60 -16.99 10.47
N SER A 182 -20.12 -17.96 11.20
CA SER A 182 -21.27 -18.79 10.84
C SER A 182 -22.57 -18.13 11.25
N GLU A 183 -22.58 -17.43 12.39
CA GLU A 183 -23.75 -16.76 12.94
C GLU A 183 -23.38 -15.39 13.47
N LEU A 184 -24.27 -14.40 13.27
CA LEU A 184 -24.12 -13.05 13.81
C LEU A 184 -25.46 -12.59 14.40
N GLN A 185 -25.45 -12.27 15.69
CA GLN A 185 -26.59 -11.75 16.43
C GLN A 185 -26.32 -10.31 16.85
N PRO A 186 -27.09 -9.33 16.35
CA PRO A 186 -27.00 -7.96 16.83
C PRO A 186 -27.54 -7.85 18.25
N LEU A 187 -26.80 -7.20 19.16
CA LEU A 187 -27.22 -7.01 20.56
C LEU A 187 -27.78 -5.61 20.80
N ARG A 188 -26.96 -4.59 20.53
CA ARG A 188 -27.34 -3.20 20.71
C ARG A 188 -26.55 -2.29 19.78
N GLN A 189 -27.07 -1.11 19.50
CA GLN A 189 -26.37 -0.06 18.74
C GLN A 189 -26.04 1.09 19.70
N GLU A 190 -24.77 1.42 19.83
CA GLU A 190 -24.35 2.63 20.54
C GLU A 190 -24.49 3.86 19.63
N TRP A 191 -24.71 4.99 20.25
CA TRP A 191 -24.74 6.27 19.56
C TRP A 191 -23.34 6.66 19.11
N THR A 192 -23.17 6.93 17.81
CA THR A 192 -21.88 7.23 17.18
C THR A 192 -21.97 8.50 16.34
N PRO A 193 -22.08 9.69 16.99
CA PRO A 193 -22.44 10.94 16.32
C PRO A 193 -21.48 11.30 15.19
N LEU A 194 -20.18 11.07 15.37
CA LEU A 194 -19.17 11.37 14.36
C LEU A 194 -19.29 10.46 13.12
N ALA A 195 -19.53 9.17 13.32
CA ALA A 195 -19.73 8.23 12.22
C ALA A 195 -21.05 8.48 11.50
N ASP A 196 -22.11 8.82 12.25
CA ASP A 196 -23.41 9.20 11.68
C ASP A 196 -23.29 10.48 10.86
N LEU A 197 -22.55 11.47 11.35
CA LEU A 197 -22.27 12.71 10.63
C LEU A 197 -21.52 12.43 9.30
N ARG A 198 -20.46 11.61 9.35
CA ARG A 198 -19.72 11.21 8.14
C ARG A 198 -20.62 10.52 7.12
N ARG A 199 -21.45 9.56 7.56
CA ARG A 199 -22.43 8.87 6.71
C ARG A 199 -23.46 9.81 6.12
N ARG A 200 -24.00 10.73 6.95
CA ARG A 200 -24.94 11.76 6.50
C ARG A 200 -24.32 12.62 5.39
N ILE A 201 -23.13 13.17 5.62
CA ILE A 201 -22.41 13.98 4.62
C ILE A 201 -22.22 13.15 3.33
N ALA A 202 -21.63 11.96 3.41
CA ALA A 202 -21.36 11.13 2.24
C ALA A 202 -22.64 10.80 1.45
N SER A 203 -23.69 10.36 2.14
CA SER A 203 -24.96 9.99 1.50
C SER A 203 -25.67 11.19 0.88
N GLN A 204 -25.64 12.36 1.51
CA GLN A 204 -26.27 13.57 0.96
C GLN A 204 -25.52 14.07 -0.30
N LEU A 205 -24.18 14.06 -0.29
CA LEU A 205 -23.39 14.42 -1.47
C LEU A 205 -23.64 13.45 -2.63
N GLN A 206 -23.70 12.15 -2.34
CA GLN A 206 -23.97 11.14 -3.37
C GLN A 206 -25.40 11.21 -3.93
N ARG A 207 -26.39 11.54 -3.10
CA ARG A 207 -27.77 11.73 -3.54
C ARG A 207 -27.95 12.98 -4.41
N SER A 208 -27.30 14.08 -4.05
CA SER A 208 -27.43 15.36 -4.77
C SER A 208 -26.60 15.43 -6.07
N ALA A 209 -25.45 14.75 -6.12
CA ALA A 209 -24.49 14.87 -7.22
C ALA A 209 -24.24 13.54 -7.97
N GLY A 210 -24.95 12.47 -7.59
CA GLY A 210 -24.77 11.12 -8.13
C GLY A 210 -23.60 10.35 -7.50
N PRO A 211 -23.54 9.01 -7.72
CA PRO A 211 -22.57 8.14 -7.05
C PRO A 211 -21.10 8.44 -7.43
N GLY A 212 -20.82 8.80 -8.67
CA GLY A 212 -19.46 9.12 -9.15
C GLY A 212 -18.99 10.49 -8.65
N PRO A 213 -19.53 11.62 -9.15
CA PRO A 213 -19.13 12.96 -8.73
C PRO A 213 -19.35 13.21 -7.24
N GLY A 214 -20.50 12.80 -6.69
CA GLY A 214 -20.81 12.94 -5.25
C GLY A 214 -19.91 12.08 -4.38
N GLY A 215 -19.55 10.86 -4.83
CA GLY A 215 -18.56 10.02 -4.17
C GLY A 215 -17.17 10.65 -4.17
N LEU A 216 -16.75 11.26 -5.29
CA LEU A 216 -15.48 11.99 -5.38
C LEU A 216 -15.46 13.18 -4.41
N MET A 217 -16.51 14.01 -4.41
CA MET A 217 -16.62 15.15 -3.48
C MET A 217 -16.64 14.71 -2.01
N ALA A 218 -17.35 13.63 -1.68
CA ALA A 218 -17.32 13.05 -0.34
C ALA A 218 -15.92 12.57 0.05
N ALA A 219 -15.16 11.98 -0.91
CA ALA A 219 -13.79 11.55 -0.67
C ALA A 219 -12.82 12.73 -0.47
N LEU A 220 -13.02 13.87 -1.13
CA LEU A 220 -12.24 15.09 -0.92
C LEU A 220 -12.44 15.68 0.48
N VAL A 221 -13.63 15.53 1.06
CA VAL A 221 -13.95 16.05 2.40
C VAL A 221 -13.57 15.08 3.52
N LEU A 222 -13.98 13.83 3.38
CA LEU A 222 -13.85 12.80 4.43
C LEU A 222 -12.59 11.95 4.28
N GLY A 223 -11.97 11.98 3.09
CA GLY A 223 -10.90 11.07 2.70
C GLY A 223 -11.42 9.76 2.10
N GLY A 224 -10.73 9.24 1.09
CA GLY A 224 -11.11 8.01 0.38
C GLY A 224 -11.07 6.72 1.21
N ALA A 225 -10.55 6.78 2.44
CA ALA A 225 -10.64 5.67 3.40
C ALA A 225 -12.03 5.57 4.07
N GLN A 226 -12.79 6.67 4.11
CA GLN A 226 -14.11 6.78 4.74
C GLN A 226 -15.26 6.66 3.73
N VAL A 227 -14.95 6.76 2.42
CA VAL A 227 -15.96 6.77 1.36
C VAL A 227 -15.68 5.65 0.36
N GLU A 228 -16.71 4.92 -0.01
CA GLU A 228 -16.59 3.90 -1.05
C GLU A 228 -16.64 4.56 -2.43
N LEU A 229 -15.53 4.47 -3.15
CA LEU A 229 -15.40 4.89 -4.53
C LEU A 229 -15.35 3.66 -5.44
N ALA A 230 -15.85 3.79 -6.65
CA ALA A 230 -15.74 2.75 -7.67
C ALA A 230 -14.27 2.33 -7.87
N ALA A 231 -14.05 1.03 -8.03
CA ALA A 231 -12.68 0.48 -8.07
C ALA A 231 -11.90 0.97 -9.31
N ASP A 232 -12.56 1.10 -10.44
CA ASP A 232 -12.03 1.64 -11.70
C ASP A 232 -11.60 3.10 -11.56
N LEU A 233 -12.42 3.94 -10.94
CA LEU A 233 -12.09 5.33 -10.67
C LEU A 233 -10.88 5.44 -9.74
N ARG A 234 -10.83 4.65 -8.68
CA ARG A 234 -9.69 4.62 -7.76
C ARG A 234 -8.39 4.18 -8.46
N GLU A 235 -8.48 3.20 -9.35
CA GLU A 235 -7.34 2.75 -10.15
C GLU A 235 -6.89 3.81 -11.16
N ALA A 236 -7.83 4.52 -11.79
CA ALA A 236 -7.52 5.63 -12.69
C ALA A 236 -6.78 6.77 -11.96
N PHE A 237 -7.22 7.15 -10.75
CA PHE A 237 -6.49 8.12 -9.92
C PHE A 237 -5.09 7.63 -9.54
N ARG A 238 -4.92 6.33 -9.32
CA ARG A 238 -3.60 5.74 -9.06
C ARG A 238 -2.70 5.81 -10.29
N ALA A 239 -3.21 5.42 -11.45
CA ALA A 239 -2.46 5.42 -12.71
C ALA A 239 -2.05 6.84 -13.13
N ALA A 240 -2.92 7.83 -12.91
CA ALA A 240 -2.62 9.24 -13.14
C ALA A 240 -1.69 9.88 -12.08
N GLY A 241 -1.31 9.17 -11.01
CA GLY A 241 -0.48 9.71 -9.93
C GLY A 241 -1.19 10.70 -9.00
N LEU A 242 -2.53 10.66 -8.98
CA LEU A 242 -3.40 11.55 -8.20
C LEU A 242 -4.02 10.87 -6.97
N SER A 243 -3.51 9.70 -6.54
CA SER A 243 -4.02 8.99 -5.35
C SER A 243 -4.04 9.84 -4.08
N HIS A 244 -3.10 10.79 -3.95
CA HIS A 244 -3.02 11.70 -2.81
C HIS A 244 -4.18 12.70 -2.75
N ALA A 245 -4.86 12.97 -3.88
CA ALA A 245 -6.05 13.81 -3.91
C ALA A 245 -7.27 13.11 -3.27
N LEU A 246 -7.35 11.77 -3.38
CA LEU A 246 -8.39 10.99 -2.72
C LEU A 246 -8.11 10.79 -1.22
N ALA A 247 -6.86 10.89 -0.79
CA ALA A 247 -6.50 10.78 0.62
C ALA A 247 -6.64 12.15 1.30
N ALA A 248 -7.17 12.17 2.52
CA ALA A 248 -7.13 13.39 3.33
C ALA A 248 -5.68 13.81 3.55
N SER A 249 -5.33 15.02 3.11
CA SER A 249 -3.95 15.45 3.00
C SER A 249 -3.71 16.87 3.52
N GLY A 250 -2.42 17.25 3.60
CA GLY A 250 -2.04 18.62 3.96
C GLY A 250 -2.58 19.68 3.01
N PHE A 251 -2.81 19.34 1.72
CA PHE A 251 -3.46 20.24 0.77
C PHE A 251 -4.89 20.61 1.22
N HIS A 252 -5.71 19.62 1.57
CA HIS A 252 -7.08 19.83 2.03
C HIS A 252 -7.12 20.70 3.31
N LEU A 253 -6.23 20.41 4.27
CA LEU A 253 -6.12 21.24 5.46
C LEU A 253 -5.64 22.66 5.14
N SER A 254 -4.69 22.83 4.22
CA SER A 254 -4.20 24.16 3.84
C SER A 254 -5.30 25.00 3.18
N VAL A 255 -6.12 24.37 2.34
CA VAL A 255 -7.29 25.01 1.71
C VAL A 255 -8.31 25.41 2.78
N LEU A 256 -8.68 24.51 3.69
CA LEU A 256 -9.62 24.76 4.78
C LEU A 256 -9.11 25.87 5.71
N LEU A 257 -7.86 25.74 6.19
CA LEU A 257 -7.28 26.71 7.12
C LEU A 257 -7.08 28.09 6.45
N GLY A 258 -6.63 28.10 5.19
CA GLY A 258 -6.48 29.32 4.39
C GLY A 258 -7.82 30.07 4.23
N SER A 259 -8.89 29.34 3.91
CA SER A 259 -10.24 29.90 3.79
C SER A 259 -10.76 30.41 5.14
N THR A 260 -10.56 29.63 6.21
CA THR A 260 -10.94 30.04 7.56
C THR A 260 -10.21 31.32 7.98
N MET A 261 -8.90 31.40 7.74
CA MET A 261 -8.09 32.57 8.08
C MET A 261 -8.46 33.80 7.24
N THR A 262 -8.83 33.60 5.98
CA THR A 262 -9.29 34.68 5.10
C THR A 262 -10.64 35.23 5.59
N LEU A 263 -11.54 34.36 5.99
CA LEU A 263 -12.84 34.75 6.54
C LEU A 263 -12.68 35.45 7.89
N ALA A 264 -11.83 34.92 8.75
CA ALA A 264 -11.54 35.45 10.10
C ALA A 264 -10.54 36.63 10.09
N ARG A 265 -10.10 37.14 8.94
CA ARG A 265 -9.02 38.14 8.84
C ARG A 265 -9.23 39.40 9.67
N ARG A 266 -10.50 39.80 9.88
CA ARG A 266 -10.89 40.98 10.65
C ARG A 266 -11.10 40.70 12.13
N TRP A 267 -11.04 39.43 12.56
CA TRP A 267 -11.25 39.04 13.94
C TRP A 267 -9.99 39.29 14.78
N PRO A 268 -10.11 39.52 16.09
CA PRO A 268 -8.95 39.59 16.97
C PRO A 268 -8.20 38.27 17.03
N ALA A 269 -6.91 38.33 17.34
CA ALA A 269 -6.00 37.20 17.31
C ALA A 269 -6.49 35.94 18.05
N PRO A 270 -7.05 36.05 19.30
CA PRO A 270 -7.54 34.86 19.99
C PRO A 270 -8.72 34.18 19.27
N LEU A 271 -9.62 34.95 18.66
CA LEU A 271 -10.75 34.37 17.89
C LEU A 271 -10.25 33.74 16.59
N ARG A 272 -9.24 34.31 15.92
CA ARG A 272 -8.60 33.68 14.75
C ARG A 272 -7.94 32.36 15.13
N LEU A 273 -7.20 32.32 16.25
CA LEU A 273 -6.61 31.08 16.76
C LEU A 273 -7.67 30.04 17.08
N ALA A 274 -8.75 30.44 17.75
CA ALA A 274 -9.88 29.54 18.04
C ALA A 274 -10.53 29.00 16.78
N ALA A 275 -10.82 29.86 15.78
CA ALA A 275 -11.38 29.43 14.49
C ALA A 275 -10.47 28.45 13.75
N GLY A 276 -9.16 28.71 13.70
CA GLY A 276 -8.19 27.81 13.12
C GLY A 276 -8.09 26.49 13.88
N GLY A 277 -8.13 26.53 15.20
CA GLY A 277 -8.16 25.36 16.07
C GLY A 277 -9.39 24.48 15.82
N VAL A 278 -10.57 25.10 15.76
CA VAL A 278 -11.84 24.40 15.46
C VAL A 278 -11.80 23.78 14.06
N ALA A 279 -11.33 24.52 13.05
CA ALA A 279 -11.21 23.99 11.69
C ALA A 279 -10.27 22.76 11.63
N MET A 280 -9.13 22.81 12.33
CA MET A 280 -8.19 21.69 12.41
C MET A 280 -8.77 20.50 13.17
N ALA A 281 -9.46 20.73 14.29
CA ALA A 281 -10.12 19.69 15.07
C ALA A 281 -11.24 19.01 14.26
N LEU A 282 -12.07 19.81 13.56
CA LEU A 282 -13.13 19.30 12.68
C LEU A 282 -12.55 18.48 11.52
N PHE A 283 -11.48 18.97 10.89
CA PHE A 283 -10.79 18.23 9.83
C PHE A 283 -10.25 16.88 10.33
N LEU A 284 -9.58 16.88 11.49
CA LEU A 284 -9.08 15.65 12.12
C LEU A 284 -10.24 14.69 12.46
N ALA A 285 -11.32 15.22 13.02
CA ALA A 285 -12.50 14.44 13.36
C ALA A 285 -13.16 13.82 12.11
N LEU A 286 -13.33 14.58 11.03
CA LEU A 286 -13.97 14.09 9.80
C LEU A 286 -13.09 13.14 9.00
N ALA A 287 -11.81 13.46 8.81
CA ALA A 287 -10.89 12.66 8.00
C ALA A 287 -10.31 11.45 8.75
N GLY A 288 -10.31 11.48 10.08
CA GLY A 288 -9.70 10.47 10.94
C GLY A 288 -8.21 10.72 11.21
N ALA A 289 -7.69 10.12 12.28
CA ALA A 289 -6.32 10.30 12.75
C ALA A 289 -5.27 9.49 11.93
N GLN A 290 -5.31 9.62 10.61
CA GLN A 290 -4.27 9.07 9.74
C GLN A 290 -2.96 9.86 9.90
N ALA A 291 -1.81 9.21 9.73
CA ALA A 291 -0.51 9.85 9.92
C ALA A 291 -0.32 11.11 9.06
N SER A 292 -0.83 11.13 7.82
CA SER A 292 -0.78 12.31 6.93
C SER A 292 -1.62 13.48 7.46
N VAL A 293 -2.78 13.20 8.05
CA VAL A 293 -3.70 14.18 8.63
C VAL A 293 -3.11 14.75 9.93
N VAL A 294 -2.65 13.89 10.83
CA VAL A 294 -2.01 14.30 12.09
C VAL A 294 -0.80 15.19 11.83
N ARG A 295 0.06 14.80 10.88
CA ARG A 295 1.20 15.63 10.47
C ARG A 295 0.75 17.01 9.98
N ALA A 296 -0.27 17.06 9.12
CA ALA A 296 -0.77 18.31 8.57
C ALA A 296 -1.34 19.22 9.67
N VAL A 297 -2.10 18.65 10.60
CA VAL A 297 -2.67 19.38 11.75
C VAL A 297 -1.58 19.94 12.67
N LEU A 298 -0.57 19.13 13.02
CA LEU A 298 0.54 19.59 13.88
C LEU A 298 1.36 20.70 13.19
N MET A 299 1.67 20.55 11.90
CA MET A 299 2.38 21.60 11.16
C MET A 299 1.53 22.84 10.96
N GLY A 300 0.22 22.69 10.68
CA GLY A 300 -0.72 23.80 10.57
C GLY A 300 -0.88 24.58 11.87
N ALA A 301 -1.00 23.88 13.00
CA ALA A 301 -1.06 24.49 14.33
C ALA A 301 0.22 25.26 14.66
N ALA A 302 1.40 24.66 14.40
CA ALA A 302 2.67 25.33 14.59
C ALA A 302 2.80 26.59 13.70
N ALA A 303 2.41 26.50 12.42
CA ALA A 303 2.45 27.63 11.50
C ALA A 303 1.52 28.76 11.94
N LEU A 304 0.29 28.41 12.37
CA LEU A 304 -0.70 29.37 12.87
C LEU A 304 -0.19 30.09 14.14
N LEU A 305 0.32 29.35 15.12
CA LEU A 305 0.85 29.91 16.37
C LEU A 305 2.06 30.82 16.13
N ILE A 306 2.99 30.42 15.27
CA ILE A 306 4.18 31.22 14.91
C ILE A 306 3.75 32.52 14.23
N ARG A 307 2.80 32.44 13.29
CA ARG A 307 2.27 33.60 12.57
C ARG A 307 1.59 34.59 13.49
N GLU A 308 0.73 34.15 14.38
CA GLU A 308 -0.02 35.01 15.30
C GLU A 308 0.92 35.67 16.35
N ARG A 309 2.09 35.08 16.63
CA ARG A 309 3.15 35.67 17.45
C ARG A 309 4.13 36.57 16.68
N GLY A 310 3.84 36.86 15.41
CA GLY A 310 4.72 37.68 14.56
C GLY A 310 6.04 37.03 14.16
N GLY A 311 6.19 35.71 14.42
CA GLY A 311 7.40 34.96 14.10
C GLY A 311 7.50 34.55 12.63
N ARG A 312 8.73 34.24 12.18
CA ARG A 312 8.98 33.61 10.88
C ARG A 312 9.11 32.11 11.05
N SER A 313 8.23 31.33 10.42
CA SER A 313 8.33 29.88 10.45
C SER A 313 9.55 29.40 9.65
N ARG A 314 10.22 28.37 10.17
CA ARG A 314 11.23 27.60 9.42
C ARG A 314 10.61 26.23 9.09
N PRO A 315 10.03 26.06 7.88
CA PRO A 315 9.19 24.91 7.57
C PRO A 315 9.87 23.56 7.80
N LEU A 316 11.15 23.43 7.44
CA LEU A 316 11.91 22.19 7.66
C LEU A 316 12.09 21.86 9.14
N GLN A 317 12.31 22.88 9.99
CA GLN A 317 12.42 22.67 11.44
C GLN A 317 11.09 22.23 12.04
N VAL A 318 9.97 22.84 11.60
CA VAL A 318 8.63 22.46 12.02
C VAL A 318 8.34 21.02 11.61
N LEU A 319 8.68 20.63 10.37
CA LEU A 319 8.52 19.26 9.90
C LEU A 319 9.29 18.26 10.78
N LEU A 320 10.59 18.50 11.02
CA LEU A 320 11.43 17.61 11.83
C LEU A 320 10.88 17.42 13.25
N ILE A 321 10.48 18.51 13.91
CA ILE A 321 9.87 18.45 15.24
C ILE A 321 8.56 17.66 15.19
N THR A 322 7.72 17.90 14.19
CA THR A 322 6.45 17.18 13.99
C THR A 322 6.68 15.68 13.86
N LEU A 323 7.66 15.27 13.02
CA LEU A 323 7.99 13.85 12.82
C LEU A 323 8.53 13.20 14.11
N VAL A 324 9.36 13.91 14.86
CA VAL A 324 9.85 13.44 16.17
C VAL A 324 8.68 13.24 17.16
N LEU A 325 7.76 14.19 17.26
CA LEU A 325 6.60 14.08 18.13
C LEU A 325 5.69 12.90 17.71
N MET A 326 5.43 12.76 16.42
CA MET A 326 4.58 11.67 15.91
C MET A 326 5.18 10.29 16.20
N LEU A 327 6.47 10.11 15.91
CA LEU A 327 7.15 8.82 16.15
C LEU A 327 7.44 8.59 17.64
N GLY A 328 7.62 9.64 18.43
CA GLY A 328 7.73 9.54 19.89
C GLY A 328 6.45 8.99 20.53
N VAL A 329 5.29 9.40 20.03
CA VAL A 329 3.97 8.92 20.49
C VAL A 329 3.64 7.55 19.89
N HIS A 330 3.81 7.40 18.58
CA HIS A 330 3.40 6.19 17.84
C HIS A 330 4.51 5.69 16.88
N PRO A 331 5.54 5.00 17.40
CA PRO A 331 6.70 4.55 16.60
C PRO A 331 6.31 3.64 15.42
N ALA A 332 5.21 2.88 15.53
CA ALA A 332 4.74 2.00 14.48
C ALA A 332 4.40 2.73 13.15
N TRP A 333 4.15 4.05 13.19
CA TRP A 333 3.96 4.83 11.97
C TRP A 333 5.19 4.86 11.07
N ALA A 334 6.40 4.60 11.60
CA ALA A 334 7.62 4.51 10.81
C ALA A 334 7.51 3.48 9.67
N HIS A 335 6.78 2.39 9.88
CA HIS A 335 6.51 1.35 8.87
C HIS A 335 5.34 1.70 7.95
N GLY A 336 4.54 2.71 8.29
CA GLY A 336 3.36 3.11 7.52
C GLY A 336 3.74 3.82 6.22
N ILE A 337 3.38 3.25 5.07
CA ILE A 337 3.64 3.82 3.73
C ILE A 337 3.10 5.25 3.64
N GLY A 338 1.90 5.50 4.18
CA GLY A 338 1.29 6.83 4.19
C GLY A 338 2.10 7.86 4.97
N PHE A 339 2.71 7.49 6.10
CA PHE A 339 3.62 8.35 6.85
C PHE A 339 4.88 8.66 6.06
N GLN A 340 5.54 7.63 5.51
CA GLN A 340 6.80 7.76 4.76
C GLN A 340 6.63 8.65 3.53
N LEU A 341 5.62 8.38 2.70
CA LEU A 341 5.34 9.19 1.50
C LEU A 341 4.94 10.63 1.84
N SER A 342 4.14 10.82 2.89
CA SER A 342 3.71 12.15 3.33
C SER A 342 4.87 12.97 3.88
N ALA A 343 5.77 12.37 4.65
CA ALA A 343 6.98 13.02 5.16
C ALA A 343 7.95 13.39 4.03
N ALA A 344 8.21 12.44 3.11
CA ALA A 344 9.08 12.65 1.96
C ALA A 344 8.55 13.74 1.02
N ALA A 345 7.26 13.71 0.67
CA ALA A 345 6.64 14.73 -0.17
C ALA A 345 6.77 16.13 0.44
N THR A 346 6.51 16.26 1.76
CA THR A 346 6.61 17.56 2.44
C THR A 346 8.06 18.05 2.52
N ALA A 347 9.01 17.17 2.81
CA ALA A 347 10.42 17.50 2.77
C ALA A 347 10.85 17.96 1.36
N GLY A 348 10.41 17.22 0.34
CA GLY A 348 10.65 17.58 -1.07
C GLY A 348 10.10 18.95 -1.44
N LEU A 349 8.86 19.24 -1.06
CA LEU A 349 8.26 20.56 -1.29
C LEU A 349 9.06 21.69 -0.62
N ILE A 350 9.48 21.50 0.62
CA ILE A 350 10.23 22.50 1.38
C ILE A 350 11.63 22.74 0.78
N VAL A 351 12.29 21.67 0.33
CA VAL A 351 13.69 21.73 -0.08
C VAL A 351 13.85 21.96 -1.58
N LEU A 352 13.02 21.32 -2.41
CA LEU A 352 13.21 21.24 -3.86
C LEU A 352 12.31 22.20 -4.65
N ALA A 353 11.10 22.53 -4.16
CA ALA A 353 10.15 23.29 -5.00
C ALA A 353 10.69 24.66 -5.41
N GLY A 354 11.24 25.47 -4.48
CA GLY A 354 11.80 26.78 -4.79
C GLY A 354 13.00 26.75 -5.76
N PRO A 355 14.02 25.91 -5.55
CA PRO A 355 15.10 25.73 -6.53
C PRO A 355 14.63 25.27 -7.92
N ILE A 356 13.65 24.34 -7.99
CA ILE A 356 13.08 23.88 -9.26
C ILE A 356 12.33 25.03 -9.94
N GLU A 357 11.49 25.76 -9.23
CA GLU A 357 10.74 26.91 -9.75
C GLU A 357 11.66 27.95 -10.36
N ARG A 358 12.73 28.35 -9.64
CA ARG A 358 13.72 29.32 -10.16
C ARG A 358 14.40 28.86 -11.44
N ARG A 359 14.72 27.54 -11.55
CA ARG A 359 15.33 27.00 -12.79
C ARG A 359 14.34 26.96 -13.94
N LEU A 360 13.10 26.63 -13.69
CA LEU A 360 12.04 26.59 -14.70
C LEU A 360 11.65 28.00 -15.13
N ALA A 361 11.57 28.97 -14.22
CA ALA A 361 11.23 30.36 -14.53
C ALA A 361 12.25 31.04 -15.48
N GLY A 362 13.49 30.53 -15.55
CA GLY A 362 14.46 30.96 -16.55
C GLY A 362 14.17 30.46 -17.98
N ARG A 363 13.19 29.55 -18.17
CA ARG A 363 12.87 28.93 -19.46
C ARG A 363 11.39 29.01 -19.85
N MET A 364 10.51 29.33 -18.91
CA MET A 364 9.07 29.40 -19.10
C MET A 364 8.44 30.46 -18.20
N PRO A 365 7.19 30.91 -18.51
CA PRO A 365 6.48 31.86 -17.66
C PRO A 365 6.40 31.42 -16.20
N GLN A 366 6.57 32.36 -15.26
CA GLN A 366 6.64 32.09 -13.82
C GLN A 366 5.43 31.31 -13.30
N ARG A 367 4.23 31.58 -13.82
CA ARG A 367 3.00 30.84 -13.45
C ARG A 367 3.09 29.35 -13.79
N LEU A 368 3.63 29.01 -14.96
CA LEU A 368 3.84 27.61 -15.37
C LEU A 368 4.97 26.98 -14.57
N ALA A 369 6.06 27.71 -14.30
CA ALA A 369 7.16 27.25 -13.46
C ALA A 369 6.66 26.90 -12.04
N ALA A 370 5.85 27.75 -11.42
CA ALA A 370 5.23 27.50 -10.12
C ALA A 370 4.29 26.28 -10.15
N LEU A 371 3.45 26.18 -11.19
CA LEU A 371 2.50 25.06 -11.35
C LEU A 371 3.19 23.70 -11.48
N LEU A 372 4.32 23.62 -12.17
CA LEU A 372 5.08 22.40 -12.41
C LEU A 372 6.05 22.06 -11.27
N SER A 373 6.59 23.07 -10.57
CA SER A 373 7.62 22.87 -9.54
C SER A 373 7.11 22.05 -8.35
N VAL A 374 5.87 22.27 -7.94
CA VAL A 374 5.25 21.57 -6.79
C VAL A 374 5.10 20.08 -7.05
N PRO A 375 4.40 19.62 -8.11
CA PRO A 375 4.28 18.19 -8.38
C PRO A 375 5.63 17.54 -8.72
N LEU A 376 6.54 18.23 -9.38
CA LEU A 376 7.87 17.71 -9.69
C LEU A 376 8.70 17.50 -8.42
N ALA A 377 8.70 18.46 -7.49
CA ALA A 377 9.40 18.34 -6.22
C ALA A 377 8.85 17.18 -5.36
N ALA A 378 7.54 17.06 -5.28
CA ALA A 378 6.88 15.97 -4.57
C ALA A 378 7.18 14.60 -5.20
N SER A 379 7.08 14.50 -6.54
CA SER A 379 7.38 13.26 -7.28
C SER A 379 8.82 12.82 -7.10
N LEU A 380 9.79 13.71 -7.25
CA LEU A 380 11.22 13.40 -7.07
C LEU A 380 11.52 12.91 -5.65
N ALA A 381 10.94 13.55 -4.64
CA ALA A 381 11.18 13.16 -3.25
C ALA A 381 10.51 11.83 -2.86
N THR A 382 9.37 11.50 -3.47
CA THR A 382 8.64 10.25 -3.18
C THR A 382 9.01 9.09 -4.09
N LEU A 383 9.65 9.35 -5.24
CA LEU A 383 10.02 8.34 -6.23
C LEU A 383 10.77 7.14 -5.64
N PRO A 384 11.81 7.31 -4.80
CA PRO A 384 12.52 6.18 -4.21
C PRO A 384 11.59 5.27 -3.39
N LEU A 385 10.70 5.86 -2.59
CA LEU A 385 9.73 5.13 -1.78
C LEU A 385 8.63 4.48 -2.62
N GLN A 386 8.21 5.13 -3.71
CA GLN A 386 7.25 4.54 -4.65
C GLN A 386 7.82 3.28 -5.30
N LEU A 387 9.08 3.33 -5.71
CA LEU A 387 9.78 2.17 -6.27
C LEU A 387 10.00 1.06 -5.23
N LEU A 388 10.33 1.42 -3.99
CA LEU A 388 10.49 0.46 -2.90
C LEU A 388 9.19 -0.30 -2.61
N HIS A 389 8.05 0.41 -2.52
CA HIS A 389 6.79 -0.17 -2.06
C HIS A 389 5.90 -0.70 -3.18
N PHE A 390 5.88 -0.04 -4.33
CA PHE A 390 4.93 -0.35 -5.41
C PHE A 390 5.59 -0.88 -6.67
N GLY A 391 6.86 -0.54 -6.91
CA GLY A 391 7.57 -0.92 -8.13
C GLY A 391 7.03 -0.25 -9.40
N VAL A 392 6.18 0.76 -9.27
CA VAL A 392 5.49 1.45 -10.37
C VAL A 392 5.61 2.96 -10.20
N VAL A 393 5.83 3.64 -11.32
CA VAL A 393 5.88 5.10 -11.38
C VAL A 393 4.80 5.60 -12.33
N PRO A 394 3.96 6.57 -11.93
CA PRO A 394 3.02 7.22 -12.83
C PRO A 394 3.76 8.17 -13.77
N SER A 395 3.92 7.79 -15.03
CA SER A 395 4.75 8.52 -16.01
C SER A 395 4.26 9.93 -16.27
N TYR A 396 2.95 10.10 -16.31
CA TYR A 396 2.30 11.39 -16.55
C TYR A 396 1.92 12.11 -15.24
N GLY A 397 2.37 11.61 -14.07
CA GLY A 397 1.94 12.12 -12.78
C GLY A 397 2.19 13.61 -12.57
N VAL A 398 3.34 14.15 -13.01
CA VAL A 398 3.63 15.59 -12.91
C VAL A 398 2.66 16.42 -13.75
N LEU A 399 2.42 16.03 -15.01
CA LEU A 399 1.50 16.71 -15.90
C LEU A 399 0.05 16.60 -15.42
N ALA A 400 -0.38 15.40 -15.03
CA ALA A 400 -1.72 15.18 -14.49
C ALA A 400 -1.99 16.04 -13.25
N ASN A 401 -1.03 16.17 -12.36
CA ASN A 401 -1.13 17.03 -11.17
C ASN A 401 -1.21 18.51 -11.53
N ALA A 402 -0.41 18.97 -12.50
CA ALA A 402 -0.44 20.35 -12.96
C ALA A 402 -1.81 20.69 -13.60
N LEU A 403 -2.35 19.79 -14.42
CA LEU A 403 -3.66 19.97 -15.05
C LEU A 403 -4.83 19.84 -14.05
N ALA A 404 -4.70 18.97 -13.06
CA ALA A 404 -5.72 18.77 -12.03
C ALA A 404 -5.75 19.90 -10.98
N ALA A 405 -4.62 20.57 -10.70
CA ALA A 405 -4.51 21.57 -9.62
C ALA A 405 -5.56 22.70 -9.71
N PRO A 406 -5.82 23.34 -10.88
CA PRO A 406 -6.84 24.37 -11.00
C PRO A 406 -8.27 23.86 -10.78
N LEU A 407 -8.52 22.55 -10.98
CA LEU A 407 -9.81 21.91 -10.74
C LEU A 407 -9.97 21.48 -9.29
N LEU A 408 -8.90 20.95 -8.67
CA LEU A 408 -8.93 20.40 -7.32
C LEU A 408 -9.21 21.46 -6.25
N THR A 409 -8.65 22.66 -6.39
CA THR A 409 -8.84 23.71 -5.37
C THR A 409 -10.30 24.15 -5.25
N PRO A 410 -10.99 24.61 -6.33
CA PRO A 410 -12.39 25.00 -6.24
C PRO A 410 -13.31 23.82 -5.93
N LEU A 411 -13.00 22.63 -6.46
CA LEU A 411 -13.79 21.44 -6.14
C LEU A 411 -13.68 21.05 -4.65
N THR A 412 -12.49 21.15 -4.06
CA THR A 412 -12.28 20.88 -2.62
C THR A 412 -13.03 21.91 -1.75
N LEU A 413 -12.93 23.20 -2.08
CA LEU A 413 -13.67 24.25 -1.37
C LEU A 413 -15.18 24.06 -1.50
N GLY A 414 -15.65 23.82 -2.71
CA GLY A 414 -17.07 23.57 -2.98
C GLY A 414 -17.59 22.33 -2.26
N ALA A 415 -16.82 21.23 -2.29
CA ALA A 415 -17.17 19.99 -1.56
C ALA A 415 -17.24 20.22 -0.03
N MET A 416 -16.31 21.01 0.53
CA MET A 416 -16.36 21.39 1.95
C MET A 416 -17.61 22.26 2.26
N ALA A 417 -17.94 23.22 1.39
CA ALA A 417 -19.17 24.01 1.51
C ALA A 417 -20.41 23.12 1.41
N MET A 418 -20.48 22.20 0.45
CA MET A 418 -21.55 21.21 0.35
C MET A 418 -21.66 20.34 1.62
N ALA A 419 -20.54 19.96 2.23
CA ALA A 419 -20.56 19.19 3.49
C ALA A 419 -21.20 20.00 4.63
N VAL A 420 -20.95 21.30 4.71
CA VAL A 420 -21.64 22.19 5.65
C VAL A 420 -23.14 22.27 5.32
N LEU A 421 -23.50 22.47 4.06
CA LEU A 421 -24.89 22.48 3.63
C LEU A 421 -25.60 21.14 3.91
N ALA A 422 -24.92 20.01 3.76
CA ALA A 422 -25.48 18.69 4.08
C ALA A 422 -25.88 18.54 5.54
N VAL A 423 -25.24 19.29 6.43
CA VAL A 423 -25.54 19.27 7.87
C VAL A 423 -26.66 20.26 8.22
N PHE A 424 -26.58 21.50 7.71
CA PHE A 424 -27.43 22.59 8.15
C PHE A 424 -28.59 22.93 7.20
N CYS A 425 -28.40 22.75 5.89
CA CYS A 425 -29.39 23.14 4.88
C CYS A 425 -29.37 22.22 3.64
N ALA A 426 -29.75 20.95 3.82
CA ALA A 426 -29.76 19.93 2.77
C ALA A 426 -30.56 20.32 1.49
N PRO A 427 -31.67 21.10 1.55
CA PRO A 427 -32.39 21.52 0.33
C PRO A 427 -31.58 22.36 -0.66
N LEU A 428 -30.50 23.02 -0.22
CA LEU A 428 -29.62 23.78 -1.11
C LEU A 428 -28.59 22.94 -1.86
N LEU A 429 -28.41 21.66 -1.49
CA LEU A 429 -27.41 20.78 -2.10
C LEU A 429 -27.59 20.59 -3.62
N PRO A 430 -28.80 20.40 -4.19
CA PRO A 430 -28.95 20.26 -5.62
C PRO A 430 -28.44 21.47 -6.40
N TRP A 431 -28.67 22.68 -5.90
CA TRP A 431 -28.18 23.92 -6.52
C TRP A 431 -26.64 24.02 -6.50
N ALA A 432 -26.04 23.70 -5.35
CA ALA A 432 -24.58 23.63 -5.27
C ALA A 432 -23.99 22.51 -6.16
N ALA A 433 -24.70 21.40 -6.31
CA ALA A 433 -24.31 20.30 -7.18
C ALA A 433 -24.30 20.70 -8.65
N LEU A 434 -25.25 21.52 -9.13
CA LEU A 434 -25.26 22.02 -10.51
C LEU A 434 -23.94 22.69 -10.90
N LEU A 435 -23.32 23.42 -9.97
CA LEU A 435 -22.05 24.10 -10.20
C LEU A 435 -20.84 23.17 -10.11
N LEU A 436 -20.88 22.21 -9.17
CA LEU A 436 -19.69 21.40 -8.84
C LEU A 436 -19.62 20.08 -9.60
N VAL A 437 -20.76 19.52 -10.03
CA VAL A 437 -20.80 18.27 -10.79
C VAL A 437 -20.02 18.36 -12.10
N PRO A 438 -20.17 19.42 -12.95
CA PRO A 438 -19.38 19.55 -14.17
C PRO A 438 -17.86 19.57 -13.88
N LEU A 439 -17.45 20.25 -12.80
CA LEU A 439 -16.05 20.33 -12.40
C LEU A 439 -15.52 18.97 -11.93
N ALA A 440 -16.31 18.22 -11.17
CA ALA A 440 -15.99 16.86 -10.74
C ALA A 440 -15.90 15.90 -11.93
N GLN A 441 -16.84 16.00 -12.88
CA GLN A 441 -16.83 15.20 -14.11
C GLN A 441 -15.61 15.52 -14.97
N LEU A 442 -15.24 16.78 -15.12
CA LEU A 442 -14.04 17.19 -15.86
C LEU A 442 -12.77 16.60 -15.23
N LEU A 443 -12.67 16.63 -13.90
CA LEU A 443 -11.55 16.00 -13.19
C LEU A 443 -11.53 14.47 -13.40
N MET A 444 -12.70 13.82 -13.34
CA MET A 444 -12.81 12.38 -13.58
C MET A 444 -12.41 12.02 -15.02
N LEU A 445 -12.86 12.78 -16.01
CA LEU A 445 -12.49 12.62 -17.42
C LEU A 445 -10.99 12.80 -17.63
N LEU A 446 -10.40 13.84 -17.04
CA LEU A 446 -8.95 14.08 -17.09
C LEU A 446 -8.18 12.87 -16.54
N VAL A 447 -8.57 12.37 -15.38
CA VAL A 447 -7.92 11.22 -14.74
C VAL A 447 -8.07 9.96 -15.57
N GLN A 448 -9.25 9.70 -16.11
CA GLN A 448 -9.52 8.55 -16.98
C GLN A 448 -8.72 8.65 -18.29
N ALA A 449 -8.70 9.82 -18.92
CA ALA A 449 -7.93 10.05 -20.14
C ALA A 449 -6.43 9.82 -19.91
N VAL A 450 -5.86 10.37 -18.83
CA VAL A 450 -4.44 10.16 -18.50
C VAL A 450 -4.16 8.69 -18.17
N SER A 451 -5.06 8.01 -17.46
CA SER A 451 -4.88 6.59 -17.11
C SER A 451 -4.94 5.65 -18.32
N ALA A 452 -5.62 6.07 -19.39
CA ALA A 452 -5.75 5.33 -20.65
C ALA A 452 -4.54 5.53 -21.60
N LEU A 453 -3.67 6.50 -21.33
CA LEU A 453 -2.49 6.73 -22.15
C LEU A 453 -1.52 5.52 -22.08
N PRO A 454 -0.82 5.21 -23.18
CA PRO A 454 0.20 4.18 -23.17
C PRO A 454 1.28 4.52 -22.12
N TRP A 455 1.74 3.50 -21.39
CA TRP A 455 2.75 3.69 -20.34
C TRP A 455 2.35 4.62 -19.20
N ALA A 456 1.05 4.81 -18.94
CA ALA A 456 0.58 5.63 -17.82
C ALA A 456 1.16 5.18 -16.46
N GLN A 457 1.41 3.88 -16.33
CA GLN A 457 2.16 3.28 -15.24
C GLN A 457 3.39 2.57 -15.80
N LEU A 458 4.58 3.03 -15.39
CA LEU A 458 5.85 2.40 -15.77
C LEU A 458 6.27 1.41 -14.67
N PRO A 459 6.18 0.10 -14.90
CA PRO A 459 6.59 -0.90 -13.92
C PRO A 459 8.11 -1.08 -13.98
N LEU A 460 8.81 -0.44 -13.05
CA LEU A 460 10.26 -0.57 -12.88
C LEU A 460 10.65 -1.68 -11.89
N GLY A 461 9.65 -2.36 -11.32
CA GLY A 461 9.81 -3.36 -10.27
C GLY A 461 10.19 -2.75 -8.92
N GLN A 462 9.96 -3.51 -7.87
CA GLN A 462 10.34 -3.07 -6.52
C GLN A 462 11.86 -3.07 -6.38
N LEU A 463 12.39 -1.99 -5.80
CA LEU A 463 13.82 -1.86 -5.51
C LEU A 463 14.14 -2.58 -4.21
N SER A 464 15.29 -3.25 -4.17
CA SER A 464 15.85 -3.72 -2.91
C SER A 464 16.28 -2.55 -2.02
N PRO A 465 16.21 -2.67 -0.67
CA PRO A 465 16.56 -1.57 0.23
C PRO A 465 17.99 -1.02 0.04
N TRP A 466 18.94 -1.88 -0.32
CA TRP A 466 20.31 -1.47 -0.56
C TRP A 466 20.49 -0.68 -1.87
N LEU A 467 19.76 -1.04 -2.93
CA LEU A 467 19.71 -0.26 -4.18
C LEU A 467 19.09 1.11 -3.94
N LEU A 468 18.03 1.16 -3.13
CA LEU A 468 17.44 2.42 -2.68
C LEU A 468 18.48 3.28 -1.95
N ALA A 469 19.22 2.69 -1.00
CA ALA A 469 20.27 3.40 -0.28
C ALA A 469 21.36 3.95 -1.21
N LEU A 470 21.79 3.17 -2.20
CA LEU A 470 22.75 3.58 -3.22
C LEU A 470 22.25 4.78 -4.04
N LEU A 471 21.00 4.74 -4.51
CA LEU A 471 20.38 5.84 -5.26
C LEU A 471 20.24 7.10 -4.41
N LEU A 472 19.79 6.96 -3.14
CA LEU A 472 19.68 8.09 -2.22
C LEU A 472 21.05 8.72 -1.91
N MET A 473 22.11 7.91 -1.77
CA MET A 473 23.48 8.38 -1.62
C MET A 473 23.93 9.15 -2.87
N GLY A 474 23.64 8.63 -4.07
CA GLY A 474 23.92 9.33 -5.32
C GLY A 474 23.25 10.70 -5.38
N PHE A 475 21.97 10.78 -5.08
CA PHE A 475 21.25 12.06 -5.03
C PHE A 475 21.80 13.00 -3.94
N GLY A 476 22.15 12.49 -2.77
CA GLY A 476 22.71 13.28 -1.66
C GLY A 476 24.08 13.90 -1.97
N LEU A 477 24.89 13.22 -2.75
CA LEU A 477 26.23 13.68 -3.16
C LEU A 477 26.22 14.72 -4.29
N TRP A 478 25.09 14.94 -4.98
CA TRP A 478 24.97 15.77 -6.18
C TRP A 478 25.49 17.20 -6.02
N GLY A 479 25.32 17.80 -4.85
CA GLY A 479 25.73 19.19 -4.60
C GLY A 479 27.24 19.39 -4.40
N ARG A 480 27.96 18.38 -3.94
CA ARG A 480 29.36 18.47 -3.54
C ARG A 480 30.32 17.70 -4.46
N TRP A 481 29.91 16.52 -4.90
CA TRP A 481 30.75 15.58 -5.65
C TRP A 481 29.99 15.05 -6.87
N ARG A 482 29.80 15.91 -7.86
CA ARG A 482 28.96 15.63 -9.04
C ARG A 482 29.32 14.34 -9.77
N TRP A 483 30.62 14.08 -9.95
CA TRP A 483 31.09 12.88 -10.64
C TRP A 483 30.83 11.60 -9.82
N VAL A 484 31.07 11.65 -8.51
CA VAL A 484 30.78 10.52 -7.62
C VAL A 484 29.27 10.25 -7.58
N SER A 485 28.47 11.31 -7.52
CA SER A 485 27.00 11.20 -7.60
C SER A 485 26.56 10.55 -8.92
N LEU A 486 27.09 11.02 -10.04
CA LEU A 486 26.76 10.46 -11.35
C LEU A 486 27.15 8.98 -11.44
N LEU A 487 28.35 8.62 -10.98
CA LEU A 487 28.80 7.23 -10.96
C LEU A 487 27.91 6.35 -10.07
N THR A 488 27.54 6.81 -8.87
CA THR A 488 26.66 6.03 -7.99
C THR A 488 25.26 5.86 -8.56
N LEU A 489 24.71 6.88 -9.24
CA LEU A 489 23.42 6.78 -9.91
C LEU A 489 23.50 5.85 -11.11
N LEU A 490 24.53 5.98 -11.96
CA LEU A 490 24.75 5.08 -13.10
C LEU A 490 24.92 3.63 -12.65
N LEU A 491 25.69 3.40 -11.57
CA LEU A 491 25.85 2.08 -10.98
C LEU A 491 24.52 1.53 -10.47
N GLY A 492 23.73 2.32 -9.74
CA GLY A 492 22.44 1.91 -9.22
C GLY A 492 21.44 1.57 -10.32
N PHE A 493 21.33 2.40 -11.35
CA PHE A 493 20.47 2.14 -12.50
C PHE A 493 21.00 0.97 -13.34
N GLY A 494 22.31 0.83 -13.54
CA GLY A 494 22.93 -0.28 -14.25
C GLY A 494 22.70 -1.62 -13.55
N LEU A 495 22.88 -1.68 -12.24
CA LEU A 495 22.58 -2.88 -11.45
C LEU A 495 21.10 -3.25 -11.55
N ARG A 496 20.20 -2.25 -11.49
CA ARG A 496 18.77 -2.51 -11.67
C ARG A 496 18.43 -3.01 -13.05
N TRP A 497 19.02 -2.43 -14.08
CA TRP A 497 18.89 -2.90 -15.46
C TRP A 497 19.31 -4.37 -15.59
N LEU A 498 20.47 -4.73 -15.04
CA LEU A 498 20.97 -6.11 -15.05
C LEU A 498 20.04 -7.07 -14.29
N GLU A 499 19.49 -6.65 -13.15
CA GLU A 499 18.49 -7.44 -12.43
C GLU A 499 17.22 -7.70 -13.27
N LEU A 500 16.75 -6.69 -14.03
CA LEU A 500 15.57 -6.83 -14.89
C LEU A 500 15.82 -7.74 -16.10
N GLN A 501 17.06 -7.84 -16.58
CA GLN A 501 17.43 -8.70 -17.71
C GLN A 501 17.63 -10.17 -17.32
N ARG A 502 17.79 -10.49 -16.03
CA ARG A 502 18.02 -11.86 -15.57
C ARG A 502 16.79 -12.74 -15.80
N ASP A 503 17.03 -13.96 -16.23
CA ASP A 503 16.01 -14.99 -16.28
C ASP A 503 15.56 -15.33 -14.89
N GLN A 504 14.26 -15.40 -14.70
CA GLN A 504 13.67 -15.61 -13.40
C GLN A 504 12.41 -16.45 -13.52
N LEU A 505 12.32 -17.44 -12.68
CA LEU A 505 11.11 -18.22 -12.49
C LEU A 505 10.68 -18.10 -11.04
N LEU A 506 9.46 -17.61 -10.82
CA LEU A 506 8.88 -17.38 -9.49
C LEU A 506 7.60 -18.19 -9.36
N LEU A 507 7.59 -19.14 -8.46
CA LEU A 507 6.40 -19.84 -8.01
C LEU A 507 5.92 -19.21 -6.70
N VAL A 508 4.66 -18.84 -6.64
CA VAL A 508 3.99 -18.38 -5.42
C VAL A 508 2.76 -19.25 -5.20
N HIS A 509 2.57 -19.74 -3.99
CA HIS A 509 1.38 -20.50 -3.61
C HIS A 509 0.76 -19.94 -2.35
N GLN A 510 -0.56 -19.90 -2.32
CA GLN A 510 -1.35 -19.47 -1.17
C GLN A 510 -2.64 -20.28 -1.12
N GLU A 511 -2.74 -21.17 -0.15
CA GLU A 511 -3.87 -22.10 -0.06
C GLU A 511 -4.07 -22.86 -1.37
N GLU A 512 -5.23 -22.74 -2.00
CA GLU A 512 -5.56 -23.38 -3.29
C GLU A 512 -5.16 -22.55 -4.52
N ARG A 513 -4.50 -21.41 -4.35
CA ARG A 513 -4.08 -20.53 -5.44
C ARG A 513 -2.59 -20.64 -5.69
N GLN A 514 -2.23 -20.68 -6.95
CA GLN A 514 -0.84 -20.80 -7.35
C GLN A 514 -0.57 -19.96 -8.58
N TRP A 515 0.57 -19.30 -8.59
CA TRP A 515 1.04 -18.46 -9.69
C TRP A 515 2.48 -18.85 -10.01
N LEU A 516 2.72 -19.19 -11.25
CA LEU A 516 4.04 -19.38 -11.79
C LEU A 516 4.33 -18.27 -12.78
N LEU A 517 5.23 -17.37 -12.40
CA LEU A 517 5.67 -16.27 -13.25
C LEU A 517 7.05 -16.60 -13.80
N SER A 518 7.18 -16.45 -15.10
CA SER A 518 8.47 -16.56 -15.80
C SER A 518 8.84 -15.19 -16.39
N ARG A 519 10.10 -14.82 -16.25
CA ARG A 519 10.66 -13.61 -16.85
C ARG A 519 11.93 -13.95 -17.61
N HIS A 520 12.04 -13.41 -18.83
CA HIS A 520 13.22 -13.51 -19.70
C HIS A 520 13.42 -12.16 -20.37
N GLN A 521 14.58 -11.53 -20.16
CA GLN A 521 14.95 -10.25 -20.79
C GLN A 521 13.84 -9.18 -20.72
N GLY A 522 13.22 -9.01 -19.54
CA GLY A 522 12.16 -8.03 -19.31
C GLY A 522 10.77 -8.44 -19.82
N ARG A 523 10.63 -9.53 -20.57
CA ARG A 523 9.36 -10.13 -20.95
C ARG A 523 8.85 -11.06 -19.87
N GLY A 524 7.56 -11.23 -19.77
CA GLY A 524 6.96 -12.09 -18.74
C GLY A 524 5.86 -12.97 -19.28
N ALA A 525 5.71 -14.14 -18.66
CA ALA A 525 4.57 -15.02 -18.88
C ALA A 525 4.07 -15.57 -17.54
N LEU A 526 2.80 -15.96 -17.52
CA LEU A 526 2.14 -16.39 -16.30
C LEU A 526 1.36 -17.68 -16.54
N VAL A 527 1.51 -18.61 -15.60
CA VAL A 527 0.58 -19.74 -15.43
C VAL A 527 -0.12 -19.55 -14.09
N SER A 528 -1.45 -19.47 -14.08
CA SER A 528 -2.27 -19.35 -12.88
C SER A 528 -3.16 -20.59 -12.72
N LEU A 529 -3.18 -21.16 -11.51
CA LEU A 529 -4.05 -22.31 -11.24
C LEU A 529 -5.53 -21.90 -11.29
N LYS A 530 -5.92 -20.80 -10.65
CA LYS A 530 -7.30 -20.30 -10.62
C LYS A 530 -7.45 -18.97 -11.37
N ALA A 531 -8.64 -18.76 -11.93
CA ALA A 531 -8.99 -17.55 -12.70
C ALA A 531 -9.79 -16.51 -11.89
N ASP A 532 -9.94 -16.69 -10.58
CA ASP A 532 -10.74 -15.83 -9.72
C ASP A 532 -10.18 -14.39 -9.61
N PRO A 533 -11.00 -13.40 -9.21
CA PRO A 533 -10.60 -11.99 -9.11
C PRO A 533 -9.42 -11.74 -8.17
N ILE A 534 -9.27 -12.56 -7.13
CA ILE A 534 -8.15 -12.46 -6.18
C ILE A 534 -6.85 -12.89 -6.89
N SER A 535 -6.91 -14.01 -7.63
CA SER A 535 -5.76 -14.52 -8.39
C SER A 535 -5.26 -13.49 -9.41
N CYS A 536 -6.16 -12.84 -10.14
CA CYS A 536 -5.79 -11.80 -11.08
C CYS A 536 -5.14 -10.58 -10.40
N ARG A 537 -5.71 -10.08 -9.29
CA ARG A 537 -5.12 -8.95 -8.56
C ARG A 537 -3.75 -9.25 -7.98
N GLN A 538 -3.53 -10.47 -7.47
CA GLN A 538 -2.23 -10.90 -6.96
C GLN A 538 -1.22 -11.05 -8.12
N ALA A 539 -1.63 -11.64 -9.23
CA ALA A 539 -0.80 -11.73 -10.44
C ALA A 539 -0.33 -10.35 -10.93
N ARG A 540 -1.23 -9.34 -10.93
CA ARG A 540 -0.88 -7.96 -11.26
C ARG A 540 0.17 -7.39 -10.32
N ARG A 541 0.03 -7.60 -9.01
CA ARG A 541 1.02 -7.13 -8.01
C ARG A 541 2.38 -7.80 -8.20
N LEU A 542 2.40 -9.10 -8.44
CA LEU A 542 3.63 -9.84 -8.72
C LEU A 542 4.30 -9.32 -10.00
N ALA A 543 3.53 -9.13 -11.08
CA ALA A 543 4.03 -8.57 -12.33
C ALA A 543 4.68 -7.21 -12.11
N THR A 544 3.97 -6.27 -11.48
CA THR A 544 4.49 -4.92 -11.20
C THR A 544 5.70 -4.95 -10.29
N GLY A 545 5.72 -5.80 -9.27
CA GLY A 545 6.87 -5.98 -8.38
C GLY A 545 8.12 -6.52 -9.08
N LEU A 546 7.93 -7.40 -10.06
CA LEU A 546 9.00 -7.95 -10.89
C LEU A 546 9.41 -7.02 -12.05
N GLY A 547 8.72 -5.91 -12.26
CA GLY A 547 8.99 -5.00 -13.38
C GLY A 547 8.43 -5.45 -14.72
N VAL A 548 7.44 -6.34 -14.72
CA VAL A 548 6.74 -6.80 -15.93
C VAL A 548 5.51 -5.91 -16.15
N ALA A 549 5.48 -5.20 -17.27
CA ALA A 549 4.38 -4.31 -17.63
C ALA A 549 3.11 -5.07 -18.00
N ARG A 550 3.29 -6.07 -18.86
CA ARG A 550 2.23 -6.93 -19.39
C ARG A 550 2.82 -8.27 -19.68
N PHE A 551 2.07 -9.33 -19.44
CA PHE A 551 2.50 -10.67 -19.83
C PHE A 551 2.31 -10.87 -21.33
N ASP A 552 3.25 -11.54 -21.95
CA ASP A 552 3.13 -11.94 -23.37
C ASP A 552 1.97 -12.93 -23.55
N TRP A 553 1.84 -13.86 -22.59
CA TRP A 553 0.71 -14.78 -22.52
C TRP A 553 0.39 -15.14 -21.05
N VAL A 554 -0.87 -15.48 -20.81
CA VAL A 554 -1.38 -16.00 -19.53
C VAL A 554 -2.11 -17.32 -19.79
N LEU A 555 -1.68 -18.37 -19.09
CA LEU A 555 -2.34 -19.68 -19.11
C LEU A 555 -3.11 -19.89 -17.81
N LEU A 556 -4.41 -20.19 -17.92
CA LEU A 556 -5.29 -20.47 -16.79
C LEU A 556 -5.57 -21.97 -16.75
N LEU A 557 -5.10 -22.68 -15.70
CA LEU A 557 -5.24 -24.14 -15.58
C LEU A 557 -6.67 -24.54 -15.20
N ASP A 558 -7.29 -23.77 -14.31
CA ASP A 558 -8.69 -23.95 -13.90
C ASP A 558 -9.45 -22.63 -14.13
N PRO A 559 -10.01 -22.46 -15.34
CA PRO A 559 -10.63 -21.19 -15.70
C PRO A 559 -11.90 -20.88 -14.91
N GLY A 560 -12.58 -21.90 -14.35
CA GLY A 560 -13.86 -21.71 -13.66
C GLY A 560 -14.88 -20.92 -14.50
N PRO A 561 -16.01 -20.50 -13.95
CA PRO A 561 -16.83 -19.46 -14.57
C PRO A 561 -16.02 -18.15 -14.52
N ALA A 562 -15.65 -17.61 -15.68
CA ALA A 562 -14.82 -16.41 -15.84
C ALA A 562 -15.54 -15.18 -15.22
N GLN A 563 -15.28 -14.91 -13.95
CA GLN A 563 -15.96 -13.84 -13.20
C GLN A 563 -15.38 -12.44 -13.45
N GLU A 564 -14.17 -12.30 -13.99
CA GLU A 564 -13.57 -11.00 -14.36
C GLU A 564 -12.65 -11.11 -15.59
N PRO A 565 -13.18 -11.28 -16.81
CA PRO A 565 -12.36 -11.31 -18.01
C PRO A 565 -11.57 -10.00 -18.22
N ALA A 566 -12.13 -8.87 -17.80
CA ALA A 566 -11.49 -7.54 -17.91
C ALA A 566 -10.17 -7.43 -17.14
N CYS A 567 -10.03 -8.08 -15.97
CA CYS A 567 -8.78 -8.05 -15.22
C CYS A 567 -7.67 -8.80 -15.95
N TRP A 568 -7.96 -9.99 -16.49
CA TRP A 568 -6.98 -10.83 -17.18
C TRP A 568 -6.58 -10.25 -18.54
N SER A 569 -7.53 -9.68 -19.30
CA SER A 569 -7.25 -9.01 -20.58
C SER A 569 -6.39 -7.75 -20.41
N ALA A 570 -6.50 -7.07 -19.26
CA ALA A 570 -5.61 -5.97 -18.93
C ALA A 570 -4.17 -6.44 -18.65
N LEU A 571 -3.97 -7.68 -18.16
CA LEU A 571 -2.66 -8.25 -17.86
C LEU A 571 -1.96 -8.85 -19.10
N SER A 572 -2.71 -9.35 -20.07
CA SER A 572 -2.17 -9.95 -21.30
C SER A 572 -3.16 -9.83 -22.45
N ALA A 573 -2.63 -9.68 -23.67
CA ALA A 573 -3.44 -9.78 -24.90
C ALA A 573 -3.83 -11.23 -25.20
N SER A 574 -3.03 -12.20 -24.73
CA SER A 574 -3.20 -13.64 -24.99
C SER A 574 -3.51 -14.35 -23.67
N VAL A 575 -4.78 -14.46 -23.33
CA VAL A 575 -5.27 -15.23 -22.18
C VAL A 575 -5.85 -16.54 -22.69
N VAL A 576 -5.23 -17.66 -22.34
CA VAL A 576 -5.56 -19.00 -22.86
C VAL A 576 -6.02 -19.88 -21.69
N PRO A 577 -7.25 -20.40 -21.68
CA PRO A 577 -7.62 -21.46 -20.76
C PRO A 577 -6.96 -22.78 -21.18
N HIS A 578 -6.58 -23.60 -20.20
CA HIS A 578 -5.87 -24.86 -20.43
C HIS A 578 -6.54 -25.77 -21.46
N GLY A 579 -7.86 -25.89 -21.47
CA GLY A 579 -8.61 -26.70 -22.42
C GLY A 579 -8.46 -26.28 -23.90
N ARG A 580 -7.92 -25.09 -24.17
CA ARG A 580 -7.57 -24.64 -25.53
C ARG A 580 -6.11 -24.89 -25.91
N LEU A 581 -5.28 -25.34 -24.96
CA LEU A 581 -3.87 -25.70 -25.22
C LEU A 581 -3.82 -27.18 -25.61
N LEU A 582 -4.07 -27.47 -26.89
CA LEU A 582 -4.02 -28.83 -27.43
C LEU A 582 -2.57 -29.38 -27.39
N PRO A 583 -2.39 -30.71 -27.27
CA PRO A 583 -1.07 -31.34 -27.38
C PRO A 583 -0.40 -30.96 -28.70
N GLY A 584 0.90 -30.67 -28.63
CA GLY A 584 1.67 -30.19 -29.79
C GLY A 584 1.55 -28.69 -30.07
N ARG A 585 0.52 -27.98 -29.58
CA ARG A 585 0.49 -26.53 -29.64
C ARG A 585 1.37 -25.92 -28.56
N ARG A 586 2.05 -24.85 -28.92
CA ARG A 586 2.94 -24.09 -28.04
C ARG A 586 2.43 -22.66 -27.93
N LEU A 587 2.37 -22.14 -26.72
CA LEU A 587 2.33 -20.70 -26.53
C LEU A 587 3.78 -20.23 -26.45
N GLN A 588 4.17 -19.37 -27.39
CA GLN A 588 5.56 -18.97 -27.55
C GLN A 588 5.67 -17.46 -27.62
N SER A 589 6.64 -16.94 -26.89
CA SER A 589 7.18 -15.60 -27.03
C SER A 589 8.72 -15.70 -26.96
N PRO A 590 9.48 -14.68 -27.34
CA PRO A 590 10.93 -14.75 -27.29
C PRO A 590 11.46 -15.19 -25.93
N GLY A 591 12.10 -16.35 -25.88
CA GLY A 591 12.67 -16.94 -24.66
C GLY A 591 11.68 -17.56 -23.67
N LEU A 592 10.38 -17.52 -23.94
CA LEU A 592 9.35 -18.07 -23.06
C LEU A 592 8.39 -18.97 -23.85
N THR A 593 8.38 -20.26 -23.54
CA THR A 593 7.51 -21.22 -24.23
C THR A 593 6.83 -22.12 -23.24
N VAL A 594 5.54 -22.40 -23.45
CA VAL A 594 4.79 -23.42 -22.72
C VAL A 594 4.09 -24.37 -23.67
N GLN A 595 4.11 -25.66 -23.34
CA GLN A 595 3.48 -26.74 -24.10
C GLN A 595 2.80 -27.72 -23.16
N ALA A 596 1.61 -28.23 -23.54
CA ALA A 596 0.96 -29.30 -22.81
C ALA A 596 1.70 -30.63 -23.00
N LEU A 597 1.83 -31.41 -21.92
CA LEU A 597 2.48 -32.73 -21.94
C LEU A 597 1.63 -33.78 -22.65
N ALA A 598 0.31 -33.76 -22.41
CA ALA A 598 -0.65 -34.67 -23.03
C ALA A 598 -2.05 -34.03 -23.07
N ALA A 599 -2.94 -34.59 -23.91
CA ALA A 599 -4.32 -34.09 -24.08
C ALA A 599 -5.13 -34.14 -22.78
N ASP A 600 -4.95 -35.22 -22.03
CA ASP A 600 -5.79 -35.54 -20.87
C ASP A 600 -5.15 -35.12 -19.54
N SER A 601 -4.00 -34.43 -19.58
CA SER A 601 -3.29 -34.04 -18.37
C SER A 601 -3.08 -32.52 -18.30
N ARG A 602 -3.17 -31.97 -17.09
CA ARG A 602 -2.82 -30.57 -16.81
C ARG A 602 -1.30 -30.33 -16.73
N GLY A 603 -0.50 -31.34 -17.13
CA GLY A 603 0.96 -31.28 -17.15
C GLY A 603 1.48 -30.33 -18.22
N LEU A 604 2.46 -29.51 -17.89
CA LEU A 604 3.04 -28.50 -18.77
C LEU A 604 4.56 -28.62 -18.82
N ARG A 605 5.12 -28.42 -19.98
CA ARG A 605 6.55 -28.17 -20.19
C ARG A 605 6.74 -26.67 -20.41
N LEU A 606 7.58 -26.05 -19.60
CA LEU A 606 7.89 -24.63 -19.67
C LEU A 606 9.38 -24.46 -20.00
N GLN A 607 9.68 -23.56 -20.92
CA GLN A 607 11.04 -23.15 -21.22
C GLN A 607 11.20 -21.65 -20.91
N VAL A 608 12.24 -21.30 -20.16
CA VAL A 608 12.62 -19.92 -19.81
C VAL A 608 14.09 -19.75 -20.20
N GLY A 609 14.36 -18.98 -21.26
CA GLY A 609 15.67 -18.90 -21.85
C GLY A 609 16.18 -20.29 -22.28
N GLN A 610 17.29 -20.72 -21.70
CA GLN A 610 17.87 -22.06 -21.95
C GLN A 610 17.34 -23.13 -20.98
N ALA A 611 16.66 -22.73 -19.90
CA ALA A 611 16.23 -23.64 -18.86
C ALA A 611 14.85 -24.25 -19.16
N ARG A 612 14.73 -25.58 -18.97
CA ARG A 612 13.49 -26.34 -19.15
C ARG A 612 12.94 -26.75 -17.80
N TRP A 613 11.63 -26.61 -17.63
CA TRP A 613 10.89 -26.92 -16.42
C TRP A 613 9.66 -27.75 -16.75
N VAL A 614 9.25 -28.60 -15.80
CA VAL A 614 8.03 -29.38 -15.94
C VAL A 614 7.10 -29.10 -14.76
N LEU A 615 5.84 -28.80 -15.07
CA LEU A 615 4.79 -28.56 -14.10
C LEU A 615 3.83 -29.74 -14.10
N LEU A 616 3.66 -30.36 -12.95
CA LEU A 616 2.82 -31.52 -12.72
C LEU A 616 1.79 -31.21 -11.63
N PRO A 617 0.69 -30.53 -11.95
CA PRO A 617 -0.30 -30.07 -10.98
C PRO A 617 -0.99 -31.21 -10.22
N ASP A 618 -1.11 -32.37 -10.85
CA ASP A 618 -1.79 -33.56 -10.33
C ASP A 618 -1.07 -34.86 -10.70
N ARG A 619 -1.53 -35.97 -10.14
CA ARG A 619 -0.97 -37.30 -10.41
C ARG A 619 -1.19 -37.79 -11.84
N GLN A 620 -2.23 -37.32 -12.53
CA GLN A 620 -2.43 -37.66 -13.91
C GLN A 620 -1.34 -37.05 -14.79
N ALA A 621 -0.95 -35.78 -14.52
CA ALA A 621 0.19 -35.14 -15.16
C ALA A 621 1.50 -35.88 -14.88
N TRP A 622 1.69 -36.39 -13.66
CA TRP A 622 2.85 -37.24 -13.31
C TRP A 622 2.93 -38.50 -14.17
N TRP A 623 1.84 -39.26 -14.28
CA TRP A 623 1.80 -40.46 -15.11
C TRP A 623 2.03 -40.16 -16.59
N SER A 624 1.51 -39.06 -17.09
CA SER A 624 1.71 -38.62 -18.46
C SER A 624 3.18 -38.28 -18.72
N TRP A 625 3.84 -37.62 -17.76
CA TRP A 625 5.26 -37.25 -17.88
C TRP A 625 6.19 -38.46 -17.78
N THR A 626 5.94 -39.40 -16.88
CA THR A 626 6.79 -40.57 -16.67
C THR A 626 6.79 -41.55 -17.87
N ARG A 627 5.77 -41.48 -18.70
CA ARG A 627 5.67 -42.27 -19.97
C ARG A 627 6.40 -41.64 -21.16
N GLN A 628 6.84 -40.39 -21.03
CA GLN A 628 7.55 -39.71 -22.12
C GLN A 628 9.06 -39.93 -22.04
N PRO A 629 9.79 -39.76 -23.15
CA PRO A 629 11.26 -39.79 -23.14
C PRO A 629 11.82 -38.79 -22.14
N LYS A 630 12.80 -39.23 -21.35
CA LYS A 630 13.45 -38.40 -20.34
C LYS A 630 14.31 -37.34 -21.01
N GLU A 631 13.86 -36.09 -21.00
CA GLU A 631 14.69 -34.95 -21.38
C GLU A 631 15.31 -34.31 -20.13
N PRO A 632 16.52 -33.75 -20.24
CA PRO A 632 17.14 -33.05 -19.13
C PRO A 632 16.29 -31.81 -18.79
N VAL A 633 15.79 -31.75 -17.54
CA VAL A 633 15.03 -30.63 -17.02
C VAL A 633 15.77 -30.02 -15.84
N ARG A 634 15.70 -28.70 -15.69
CA ARG A 634 16.32 -27.98 -14.59
C ARG A 634 15.56 -28.21 -13.28
N GLY A 635 14.24 -28.34 -13.36
CA GLY A 635 13.40 -28.59 -12.20
C GLY A 635 12.01 -29.06 -12.57
N VAL A 636 11.34 -29.68 -11.59
CA VAL A 636 9.98 -30.22 -11.70
C VAL A 636 9.13 -29.63 -10.57
N TRP A 637 8.01 -29.02 -10.92
CA TRP A 637 7.03 -28.56 -9.96
C TRP A 637 5.94 -29.61 -9.78
N LEU A 638 5.61 -29.94 -8.51
CA LEU A 638 4.58 -30.89 -8.14
C LEU A 638 3.45 -30.18 -7.39
N GLY A 639 2.21 -30.31 -7.86
CA GLY A 639 1.00 -29.84 -7.19
C GLY A 639 0.47 -30.78 -6.10
N PHE A 640 1.18 -31.87 -5.80
CA PHE A 640 0.79 -32.92 -4.83
C PHE A 640 2.00 -33.45 -4.06
N ALA A 641 1.75 -34.12 -2.94
CA ALA A 641 2.78 -34.77 -2.14
C ALA A 641 3.31 -36.03 -2.84
N PRO A 642 4.60 -36.09 -3.24
CA PRO A 642 5.16 -37.29 -3.86
C PRO A 642 5.36 -38.41 -2.82
N SER A 643 5.03 -39.63 -3.22
CA SER A 643 5.38 -40.85 -2.47
C SER A 643 6.91 -41.07 -2.47
N ARG A 644 7.40 -41.95 -1.60
CA ARG A 644 8.84 -42.31 -1.54
C ARG A 644 9.37 -42.80 -2.89
N ARG A 645 8.56 -43.56 -3.64
CA ARG A 645 8.92 -44.09 -4.96
C ARG A 645 8.99 -42.96 -6.01
N GLU A 646 8.01 -42.10 -6.03
CA GLU A 646 7.96 -40.93 -6.93
C GLU A 646 9.14 -39.99 -6.68
N ARG A 647 9.51 -39.78 -5.40
CA ARG A 647 10.66 -38.96 -5.02
C ARG A 647 11.97 -39.53 -5.57
N ARG A 648 12.21 -40.85 -5.44
CA ARG A 648 13.39 -41.51 -6.01
C ARG A 648 13.43 -41.41 -7.54
N GLN A 649 12.28 -41.52 -8.20
CA GLN A 649 12.19 -41.38 -9.66
C GLN A 649 12.50 -39.94 -10.12
N LEU A 650 12.10 -38.94 -9.33
CA LEU A 650 12.41 -37.54 -9.56
C LEU A 650 13.92 -37.27 -9.43
N GLU A 651 14.53 -37.75 -8.34
CA GLU A 651 15.98 -37.64 -8.09
C GLU A 651 16.81 -38.24 -9.23
N ALA A 652 16.34 -39.34 -9.82
CA ALA A 652 16.98 -39.97 -10.99
C ALA A 652 16.75 -39.25 -12.32
N SER A 653 15.75 -38.36 -12.40
CA SER A 653 15.31 -37.72 -13.65
C SER A 653 15.77 -36.26 -13.78
N ALA A 654 16.09 -35.58 -12.69
CA ALA A 654 16.50 -34.18 -12.68
C ALA A 654 18.02 -34.08 -12.54
N ALA A 655 18.67 -33.47 -13.53
CA ALA A 655 20.13 -33.30 -13.53
C ALA A 655 20.64 -32.38 -12.38
N ARG A 656 19.81 -31.54 -11.81
CA ARG A 656 19.98 -30.78 -10.54
C ARG A 656 18.57 -30.49 -10.02
N GLY A 657 18.17 -31.21 -8.96
CA GLY A 657 16.82 -31.15 -8.45
C GLY A 657 16.60 -29.94 -7.54
N ASP A 658 16.08 -28.86 -8.07
CA ASP A 658 15.38 -27.88 -7.27
C ASP A 658 13.94 -28.37 -7.12
N TRP A 659 13.62 -28.96 -5.97
CA TRP A 659 12.32 -29.48 -5.65
C TRP A 659 11.39 -28.33 -5.23
N TRP A 660 10.20 -28.34 -5.79
CA TRP A 660 9.20 -27.34 -5.49
C TRP A 660 8.33 -27.81 -4.31
N PRO A 661 8.03 -26.94 -3.32
CA PRO A 661 7.18 -27.33 -2.21
C PRO A 661 5.79 -27.73 -2.70
N GLN A 662 5.21 -28.71 -2.00
CA GLN A 662 3.89 -29.26 -2.29
C GLN A 662 2.81 -28.17 -2.24
N ALA A 663 1.91 -28.17 -3.23
CA ALA A 663 0.67 -27.44 -3.13
C ALA A 663 -0.17 -27.99 -1.97
N GLY A 664 -0.63 -27.12 -1.08
CA GLY A 664 -1.51 -27.49 0.04
C GLY A 664 -0.90 -27.37 1.43
N SER A 665 0.41 -27.18 1.58
CA SER A 665 1.06 -26.97 2.88
C SER A 665 1.29 -25.48 3.18
N GLY A 666 0.22 -24.68 3.33
CA GLY A 666 0.35 -23.28 3.72
C GLY A 666 0.62 -22.32 2.56
N SER A 667 1.25 -21.19 2.87
CA SER A 667 1.65 -20.17 1.89
C SER A 667 3.17 -20.06 1.80
N GLY A 668 3.70 -19.90 0.57
CA GLY A 668 5.14 -19.79 0.37
C GLY A 668 5.51 -19.45 -1.08
N TRP A 669 6.82 -19.33 -1.32
CA TRP A 669 7.35 -19.03 -2.64
C TRP A 669 8.70 -19.70 -2.87
N HIS A 670 9.01 -19.89 -4.15
CA HIS A 670 10.30 -20.37 -4.61
C HIS A 670 10.73 -19.55 -5.83
N GLN A 671 12.02 -19.21 -5.87
CA GLN A 671 12.61 -18.43 -6.96
C GLN A 671 13.87 -19.13 -7.43
N SER A 672 14.01 -19.30 -8.74
CA SER A 672 15.19 -19.90 -9.38
C SER A 672 15.73 -19.01 -10.51
#